data_08b2804919fb5257e7bc9fcecc5dccb9
#
_entry.id   08b2804919fb5257e7bc9fcecc5dccb9
#
_cell.length_a   1.000
_cell.length_b   1.000
_cell.length_c   1.000
_cell.angle_alpha   90.00
_cell.angle_beta   90.00
_cell.angle_gamma   90.00
#
_symmetry.space_group_name_H-M   'P 1'
#
loop_
_entity.id
_entity.type
_entity.pdbx_description
1 polymer ?
#
loop_
_entity_poly.entity_id
_entity_poly.type
_entity_poly.pdbx_seq_one_letter_code
_entity_poly.pdbx_strand_id
1 'polypeptide(L)'
;MRKKILSFGIFLTLVGTNSGTAAPVTQLDEVVVTANRIEEKGTMPGGFVRQNTNLGLSGEKDIMDVPYTAQSLSQKSIAAMVMPTRQIDQVLANVPSIRTGTSPIKTDFSIRGIGANGASLYLNNIPGFFIMCAGPEPNTIDHADVVIGPAATLSGSVQSYNGPDGGQPGSIYLYTKKPAETNFSRYTQTFSGYGDWGEYIDISRNHLGGDQSWGIRMYGQYDRGGLSSISGAGSKKRNLFVDISHETERNKTNIFGGYYDYRIYGGERRFSILRNALQIPSAPDASLSYDDPHYMHQNVYGYQLTVNHDKKINDHLSWFLNAGMNETTVRRFIFQGQIILDGEGNLSKNKLWSQYFFMKNRYGQTGLKANFQTGAVKHDLSLSIDRAYRVHYNNNKHVSKPADNLAFGNIYTGIQFSPKMYSWDDSKSLTKMFMLQEMDTSINIVDNMTIGKWNILAAGTRRHENFRGKAPKNKNKANSYAPTFGINYHPNKDTSFYAAYAKSTSRSTPVYGGYENDGDLLEPMKLTQKEIGVKHRAGNVFYTLSYFDMDQPNPIDVEADGKTYYKMDGRNRYKGIDFSVNGSLSDKWNIFGGFEYLHARQESTQGGLNDGLPTDGSAKWNAVLGVEYKPNENLSITGRMEYQSKGVIIGTNRRELSYPSFTTFDLFTSYKTQFGKTPVTLRASVYNVFDKNYWRSQPGQRNKLMLSMPRTYVLSASFDF
;
A
#
# COMPACT_ATOMS: atom_id res chain seq x y z
N MET A 1 27.88 27.57 19.36
CA MET A 1 26.43 27.69 19.52
C MET A 1 25.98 29.03 18.98
N ARG A 2 25.55 29.17 17.83
CA ARG A 2 24.94 30.25 17.04
C ARG A 2 25.45 30.13 15.61
N LYS A 3 24.64 29.47 14.78
CA LYS A 3 24.63 29.62 13.30
C LYS A 3 23.87 28.44 12.74
N LYS A 4 22.54 28.54 12.60
CA LYS A 4 21.69 27.74 11.70
C LYS A 4 20.21 28.17 11.86
N ILE A 5 19.97 29.45 11.75
CA ILE A 5 18.61 30.01 11.55
C ILE A 5 18.78 31.07 10.46
N LEU A 6 18.94 30.62 9.24
CA LEU A 6 18.86 31.50 8.06
C LEU A 6 18.87 30.60 6.83
N SER A 7 17.75 30.04 6.47
CA SER A 7 17.56 29.43 5.16
C SER A 7 16.09 29.22 4.73
N PHE A 8 15.11 29.73 5.49
CA PHE A 8 13.70 29.59 5.12
C PHE A 8 12.97 30.91 4.84
N GLY A 9 13.66 32.03 4.93
CA GLY A 9 13.09 33.37 4.70
C GLY A 9 13.05 33.86 3.26
N ILE A 10 13.55 33.11 2.30
CA ILE A 10 13.73 33.61 0.90
C ILE A 10 12.60 33.17 -0.06
N PHE A 11 11.70 32.31 0.36
CA PHE A 11 10.63 31.84 -0.55
C PHE A 11 9.33 32.66 -0.55
N LEU A 12 9.21 33.68 0.31
CA LEU A 12 7.99 34.50 0.39
C LEU A 12 8.02 35.78 -0.48
N THR A 13 9.08 36.09 -1.18
CA THR A 13 9.24 37.36 -1.93
C THR A 13 9.14 37.23 -3.47
N LEU A 14 8.69 36.10 -3.99
CA LEU A 14 8.48 35.91 -5.43
C LEU A 14 7.00 35.92 -5.85
N VAL A 15 6.12 36.45 -5.02
CA VAL A 15 4.73 36.75 -5.39
C VAL A 15 4.49 38.24 -5.19
N GLY A 16 4.81 39.00 -6.19
CA GLY A 16 4.43 40.40 -6.16
C GLY A 16 5.01 41.21 -7.27
N THR A 17 4.14 41.95 -7.87
CA THR A 17 4.30 43.12 -8.75
C THR A 17 4.42 42.79 -10.23
N ASN A 18 3.27 42.60 -10.83
CA ASN A 18 3.01 43.17 -12.14
C ASN A 18 1.93 44.26 -11.97
N SER A 19 2.39 45.49 -11.99
CA SER A 19 1.55 46.69 -12.17
C SER A 19 1.11 46.75 -13.63
N GLY A 20 -0.03 46.18 -13.95
CA GLY A 20 -0.74 46.31 -15.20
C GLY A 20 -1.96 47.20 -14.98
N THR A 21 -2.08 48.23 -15.78
CA THR A 21 -3.13 49.27 -15.85
C THR A 21 -4.54 48.67 -15.82
N ALA A 22 -5.40 49.20 -14.93
CA ALA A 22 -6.79 48.83 -14.74
C ALA A 22 -7.63 49.04 -16.00
N ALA A 23 -8.20 47.94 -16.49
CA ALA A 23 -9.38 47.99 -17.38
C ALA A 23 -10.67 48.05 -16.54
N PRO A 24 -11.80 48.58 -17.03
CA PRO A 24 -12.98 48.86 -16.23
C PRO A 24 -13.61 47.59 -15.68
N VAL A 25 -13.89 47.64 -14.39
CA VAL A 25 -14.57 46.61 -13.62
C VAL A 25 -15.97 46.36 -14.18
N THR A 26 -16.13 45.30 -14.95
CA THR A 26 -17.45 44.67 -15.11
C THR A 26 -17.73 43.92 -13.80
N GLN A 27 -18.78 44.31 -13.12
CA GLN A 27 -19.31 43.60 -11.96
C GLN A 27 -19.62 42.18 -12.43
N LEU A 28 -18.71 41.26 -12.21
CA LEU A 28 -18.99 39.83 -12.25
C LEU A 28 -19.77 39.52 -10.98
N ASP A 29 -20.96 38.91 -11.14
CA ASP A 29 -21.74 38.33 -10.06
C ASP A 29 -20.77 37.56 -9.15
N GLU A 30 -20.96 37.74 -7.86
CA GLU A 30 -20.19 37.12 -6.79
C GLU A 30 -20.21 35.59 -7.01
N VAL A 31 -19.22 35.10 -7.74
CA VAL A 31 -18.90 33.68 -7.75
C VAL A 31 -18.40 33.39 -6.35
N VAL A 32 -19.32 33.09 -5.46
CA VAL A 32 -19.05 32.38 -4.24
C VAL A 32 -18.42 31.07 -4.68
N VAL A 33 -17.09 31.04 -4.79
CA VAL A 33 -16.31 29.83 -4.87
C VAL A 33 -16.52 29.16 -3.52
N THR A 34 -17.66 28.55 -3.39
CA THR A 34 -17.90 27.57 -2.35
C THR A 34 -16.84 26.49 -2.59
N ALA A 35 -15.85 26.43 -1.71
CA ALA A 35 -14.94 25.31 -1.55
C ALA A 35 -15.70 23.98 -1.30
N ASN A 36 -16.96 23.90 -1.68
CA ASN A 36 -17.99 22.98 -1.27
C ASN A 36 -18.37 21.92 -2.29
N ARG A 37 -17.72 21.84 -3.43
CA ARG A 37 -17.92 20.73 -4.35
C ARG A 37 -16.61 20.38 -5.04
N ILE A 38 -15.65 19.88 -4.27
CA ILE A 38 -14.89 18.77 -4.76
C ILE A 38 -15.60 17.49 -4.20
N GLU A 39 -16.81 17.24 -4.62
CA GLU A 39 -17.19 15.90 -4.99
C GLU A 39 -16.35 15.64 -6.22
N GLU A 40 -15.27 14.85 -6.05
CA GLU A 40 -14.44 14.43 -7.16
C GLU A 40 -15.36 13.90 -8.25
N LYS A 41 -15.33 14.48 -9.46
CA LYS A 41 -16.07 13.95 -10.60
C LYS A 41 -15.83 12.44 -10.65
N GLY A 42 -16.87 11.62 -10.58
CA GLY A 42 -16.80 10.17 -10.62
C GLY A 42 -16.66 9.49 -9.26
N THR A 43 -16.88 10.17 -8.12
CA THR A 43 -17.09 9.48 -6.84
C THR A 43 -18.52 8.98 -6.69
N MET A 44 -18.68 7.87 -5.96
CA MET A 44 -19.99 7.42 -5.49
C MET A 44 -20.53 8.40 -4.46
N PRO A 45 -21.86 8.47 -4.28
CA PRO A 45 -22.46 9.23 -3.19
C PRO A 45 -21.75 8.93 -1.86
N GLY A 46 -21.50 9.98 -1.06
CA GLY A 46 -20.67 9.88 0.15
C GLY A 46 -19.18 10.22 -0.07
N GLY A 47 -18.67 10.10 -1.29
CA GLY A 47 -17.34 10.56 -1.68
C GLY A 47 -16.17 9.72 -1.19
N PHE A 48 -16.36 8.57 -0.51
CA PHE A 48 -15.26 7.73 -0.02
C PHE A 48 -14.70 6.78 -1.07
N VAL A 49 -15.50 6.41 -2.05
CA VAL A 49 -15.16 5.46 -3.11
C VAL A 49 -15.53 6.09 -4.45
N ARG A 50 -14.70 5.86 -5.47
CA ARG A 50 -14.95 6.29 -6.84
C ARG A 50 -15.84 5.27 -7.55
N GLN A 51 -16.61 5.75 -8.52
CA GLN A 51 -17.47 4.94 -9.37
C GLN A 51 -16.64 4.14 -10.39
N ASN A 52 -15.58 4.75 -10.90
CA ASN A 52 -14.68 4.14 -11.87
C ASN A 52 -13.40 3.69 -11.19
N THR A 53 -12.79 2.64 -11.72
CA THR A 53 -11.50 2.14 -11.33
C THR A 53 -10.60 2.02 -12.55
N ASN A 54 -9.34 2.39 -12.44
CA ASN A 54 -8.36 2.22 -13.50
C ASN A 54 -7.61 0.90 -13.28
N LEU A 55 -7.74 0.00 -14.22
CA LEU A 55 -7.27 -1.37 -14.11
C LEU A 55 -6.05 -1.62 -15.02
N GLY A 56 -5.10 -0.71 -15.00
CA GLY A 56 -3.88 -0.84 -15.79
C GLY A 56 -4.18 -0.95 -17.30
N LEU A 57 -3.84 -2.07 -17.92
CA LEU A 57 -4.04 -2.28 -19.37
C LEU A 57 -5.52 -2.34 -19.79
N SER A 58 -6.42 -2.70 -18.89
CA SER A 58 -7.87 -2.68 -19.15
C SER A 58 -8.43 -1.25 -19.19
N GLY A 59 -7.68 -0.27 -18.73
CA GLY A 59 -8.07 1.13 -18.67
C GLY A 59 -9.08 1.44 -17.58
N GLU A 60 -9.67 2.63 -17.64
CA GLU A 60 -10.71 3.07 -16.70
C GLU A 60 -12.05 2.42 -17.06
N LYS A 61 -12.69 1.80 -16.07
CA LYS A 61 -13.97 1.10 -16.21
C LYS A 61 -14.90 1.47 -15.05
N ASP A 62 -16.21 1.50 -15.32
CA ASP A 62 -17.19 1.50 -14.24
C ASP A 62 -17.01 0.21 -13.43
N ILE A 63 -17.05 0.31 -12.10
CA ILE A 63 -16.86 -0.83 -11.21
C ILE A 63 -17.90 -1.94 -11.45
N MET A 64 -19.08 -1.60 -12.01
CA MET A 64 -20.12 -2.56 -12.40
C MET A 64 -19.67 -3.48 -13.54
N ASP A 65 -18.78 -3.00 -14.42
CA ASP A 65 -18.29 -3.72 -15.61
C ASP A 65 -17.05 -4.56 -15.32
N VAL A 66 -16.51 -4.46 -14.11
CA VAL A 66 -15.32 -5.21 -13.69
C VAL A 66 -15.71 -6.61 -13.22
N PRO A 67 -15.23 -7.71 -13.82
CA PRO A 67 -15.64 -9.07 -13.49
C PRO A 67 -14.88 -9.68 -12.28
N TYR A 68 -14.53 -8.87 -11.29
CA TYR A 68 -13.91 -9.29 -10.02
C TYR A 68 -14.11 -8.23 -8.95
N THR A 69 -13.73 -8.56 -7.70
CA THR A 69 -13.78 -7.58 -6.61
C THR A 69 -12.72 -6.51 -6.81
N ALA A 70 -13.16 -5.25 -6.89
CA ALA A 70 -12.31 -4.07 -6.92
C ALA A 70 -12.95 -2.93 -6.14
N GLN A 71 -12.14 -2.01 -5.64
CA GLN A 71 -12.59 -0.81 -4.94
C GLN A 71 -11.64 0.35 -5.24
N SER A 72 -12.16 1.51 -5.58
CA SER A 72 -11.37 2.72 -5.82
C SER A 72 -11.55 3.69 -4.66
N LEU A 73 -10.53 3.81 -3.80
CA LEU A 73 -10.52 4.69 -2.65
C LEU A 73 -10.20 6.12 -3.09
N SER A 74 -11.08 7.06 -2.79
CA SER A 74 -10.96 8.45 -3.22
C SER A 74 -9.93 9.24 -2.43
N GLN A 75 -9.62 10.45 -2.91
CA GLN A 75 -8.81 11.41 -2.18
C GLN A 75 -9.40 11.74 -0.80
N LYS A 76 -10.73 11.80 -0.67
CA LYS A 76 -11.41 12.02 0.61
C LYS A 76 -11.05 10.93 1.62
N SER A 77 -11.08 9.65 1.22
CA SER A 77 -10.67 8.53 2.07
C SER A 77 -9.21 8.66 2.53
N ILE A 78 -8.31 9.02 1.59
CA ILE A 78 -6.88 9.18 1.88
C ILE A 78 -6.65 10.37 2.84
N ALA A 79 -7.20 11.53 2.51
CA ALA A 79 -6.97 12.76 3.28
C ALA A 79 -7.60 12.75 4.68
N ALA A 80 -8.70 12.01 4.87
CA ALA A 80 -9.40 11.95 6.14
C ALA A 80 -8.80 10.93 7.12
N MET A 81 -8.20 9.82 6.62
CA MET A 81 -7.94 8.63 7.42
C MET A 81 -6.48 8.22 7.48
N VAL A 82 -5.56 8.92 6.81
CA VAL A 82 -4.12 8.63 6.92
C VAL A 82 -3.47 9.55 7.96
N MET A 83 -2.83 8.93 8.93
CA MET A 83 -2.05 9.62 9.95
C MET A 83 -0.76 10.18 9.31
N PRO A 84 -0.32 11.41 9.63
CA PRO A 84 0.88 12.01 9.03
C PRO A 84 2.16 11.17 9.14
N THR A 85 2.29 10.41 10.22
CA THR A 85 3.44 9.53 10.49
C THR A 85 3.33 8.15 9.85
N ARG A 86 2.20 7.85 9.18
CA ARG A 86 1.94 6.55 8.53
C ARG A 86 2.05 6.65 7.02
N GLN A 87 2.05 5.49 6.38
CA GLN A 87 2.08 5.33 4.94
C GLN A 87 0.68 5.00 4.39
N ILE A 88 0.57 4.84 3.09
CA ILE A 88 -0.70 4.59 2.39
C ILE A 88 -1.42 3.31 2.84
N ASP A 89 -0.71 2.34 3.42
CA ASP A 89 -1.30 1.11 3.94
C ASP A 89 -2.43 1.37 4.95
N GLN A 90 -2.38 2.48 5.68
CA GLN A 90 -3.43 2.82 6.64
C GLN A 90 -4.80 3.06 5.98
N VAL A 91 -4.85 3.65 4.77
CA VAL A 91 -6.12 3.84 4.06
C VAL A 91 -6.66 2.53 3.49
N LEU A 92 -5.77 1.58 3.19
CA LEU A 92 -6.15 0.26 2.68
C LEU A 92 -6.95 -0.56 3.71
N ALA A 93 -6.84 -0.25 5.01
CA ALA A 93 -7.66 -0.85 6.06
C ALA A 93 -9.17 -0.58 5.90
N ASN A 94 -9.57 0.34 5.03
CA ASN A 94 -10.98 0.57 4.70
C ASN A 94 -11.56 -0.48 3.73
N VAL A 95 -10.70 -1.35 3.18
CA VAL A 95 -11.10 -2.47 2.32
C VAL A 95 -11.21 -3.73 3.17
N PRO A 96 -12.38 -4.38 3.29
CA PRO A 96 -12.59 -5.51 4.22
C PRO A 96 -11.64 -6.69 4.00
N SER A 97 -11.26 -6.97 2.77
CA SER A 97 -10.34 -8.06 2.39
C SER A 97 -8.86 -7.74 2.64
N ILE A 98 -8.55 -6.54 3.14
CA ILE A 98 -7.18 -6.12 3.44
C ILE A 98 -6.97 -5.98 4.94
N ARG A 99 -5.89 -6.58 5.43
CA ARG A 99 -5.43 -6.44 6.81
C ARG A 99 -4.08 -5.77 6.80
N THR A 100 -3.98 -4.60 7.40
CA THR A 100 -2.75 -3.80 7.41
C THR A 100 -1.91 -4.14 8.64
N GLY A 101 -0.59 -3.99 8.51
CA GLY A 101 0.31 -4.03 9.65
C GLY A 101 0.19 -2.78 10.54
N THR A 102 0.76 -2.86 11.74
CA THR A 102 0.83 -1.73 12.69
C THR A 102 2.22 -1.11 12.78
N SER A 103 3.22 -1.68 12.10
CA SER A 103 4.58 -1.14 12.14
C SER A 103 4.70 0.18 11.39
N PRO A 104 5.21 1.25 12.02
CA PRO A 104 5.45 2.51 11.33
C PRO A 104 6.65 2.46 10.38
N ILE A 105 7.51 1.44 10.51
CA ILE A 105 8.73 1.27 9.70
C ILE A 105 8.55 0.35 8.49
N LYS A 106 7.35 -0.23 8.31
CA LYS A 106 7.06 -1.15 7.21
C LYS A 106 5.67 -0.91 6.62
N THR A 107 5.57 -1.10 5.31
CA THR A 107 4.31 -1.15 4.56
C THR A 107 3.98 -2.61 4.29
N ASP A 108 3.42 -3.28 5.29
CA ASP A 108 3.01 -4.68 5.19
C ASP A 108 1.49 -4.77 5.31
N PHE A 109 0.86 -5.56 4.44
CA PHE A 109 -0.56 -5.85 4.47
C PHE A 109 -0.82 -7.26 3.93
N SER A 110 -2.02 -7.77 4.09
CA SER A 110 -2.46 -9.00 3.43
C SER A 110 -3.75 -8.75 2.66
N ILE A 111 -3.92 -9.47 1.57
CA ILE A 111 -5.14 -9.48 0.76
C ILE A 111 -5.67 -10.90 0.82
N ARG A 112 -6.91 -11.09 1.32
CA ARG A 112 -7.52 -12.42 1.52
C ARG A 112 -6.60 -13.39 2.28
N GLY A 113 -5.90 -12.88 3.30
CA GLY A 113 -4.97 -13.66 4.12
C GLY A 113 -3.57 -13.88 3.54
N ILE A 114 -3.33 -13.58 2.28
CA ILE A 114 -2.02 -13.73 1.63
C ILE A 114 -1.23 -12.43 1.80
N GLY A 115 0.00 -12.55 2.31
CA GLY A 115 0.87 -11.40 2.56
C GLY A 115 1.23 -10.64 1.29
N ALA A 116 1.21 -9.31 1.40
CA ALA A 116 1.60 -8.35 0.38
C ALA A 116 2.38 -7.20 1.01
N ASN A 117 3.04 -6.41 0.21
CA ASN A 117 3.84 -5.27 0.67
C ASN A 117 3.97 -4.22 -0.44
N GLY A 118 4.89 -3.27 -0.28
CA GLY A 118 5.15 -2.23 -1.27
C GLY A 118 5.36 -2.72 -2.71
N ALA A 119 5.77 -3.98 -2.92
CA ALA A 119 5.92 -4.54 -4.26
C ALA A 119 4.57 -4.78 -5.00
N SER A 120 3.46 -4.82 -4.27
CA SER A 120 2.10 -4.89 -4.84
C SER A 120 1.51 -3.53 -5.18
N LEU A 121 2.26 -2.45 -4.94
CA LEU A 121 1.86 -1.07 -5.23
C LEU A 121 2.41 -0.63 -6.59
N TYR A 122 1.56 -0.02 -7.38
CA TYR A 122 1.89 0.60 -8.66
C TYR A 122 1.72 2.11 -8.52
N LEU A 123 2.69 2.89 -8.98
CA LEU A 123 2.57 4.35 -9.03
C LEU A 123 2.39 4.79 -10.47
N ASN A 124 1.25 5.41 -10.78
CA ASN A 124 0.93 5.84 -12.14
C ASN A 124 1.14 4.72 -13.18
N ASN A 125 0.62 3.51 -12.89
CA ASN A 125 0.78 2.27 -13.68
C ASN A 125 2.20 1.68 -13.73
N ILE A 126 3.15 2.16 -12.93
CA ILE A 126 4.52 1.69 -12.93
C ILE A 126 4.81 0.85 -11.70
N PRO A 127 5.19 -0.44 -11.86
CA PRO A 127 5.47 -1.36 -10.76
C PRO A 127 6.86 -1.15 -10.16
N GLY A 128 7.07 -1.71 -8.97
CA GLY A 128 8.39 -1.95 -8.42
C GLY A 128 9.06 -0.75 -7.74
N PHE A 129 8.37 0.36 -7.54
CA PHE A 129 8.94 1.55 -6.91
C PHE A 129 9.05 1.43 -5.41
N PHE A 130 8.20 0.64 -4.79
CA PHE A 130 8.11 0.55 -3.36
C PHE A 130 8.66 -0.77 -2.83
N ILE A 131 9.19 -0.71 -1.64
CA ILE A 131 9.67 -1.85 -0.87
C ILE A 131 8.94 -1.88 0.46
N MET A 132 9.11 -2.96 1.22
CA MET A 132 8.48 -3.11 2.53
C MET A 132 8.76 -1.97 3.54
N CYS A 133 9.78 -1.14 3.30
CA CYS A 133 10.20 -0.06 4.21
C CYS A 133 9.95 1.35 3.63
N ALA A 134 9.45 1.44 2.41
CA ALA A 134 9.18 2.69 1.74
C ALA A 134 7.87 2.56 0.98
N GLY A 135 6.91 3.38 1.32
CA GLY A 135 5.65 3.55 0.60
C GLY A 135 5.59 4.92 -0.05
N PRO A 136 4.56 5.15 -0.87
CA PRO A 136 4.31 6.48 -1.41
C PRO A 136 3.90 7.45 -0.29
N GLU A 137 4.17 8.71 -0.50
CA GLU A 137 3.67 9.76 0.39
C GLU A 137 2.17 9.99 0.15
N PRO A 138 1.30 9.70 1.13
CA PRO A 138 -0.16 9.73 0.94
C PRO A 138 -0.69 11.06 0.43
N ASN A 139 -0.06 12.17 0.84
CA ASN A 139 -0.50 13.50 0.45
C ASN A 139 -0.32 13.81 -1.03
N THR A 140 0.51 13.04 -1.74
CA THR A 140 0.69 13.16 -3.20
C THR A 140 -0.30 12.31 -3.99
N ILE A 141 -1.05 11.43 -3.33
CA ILE A 141 -1.95 10.47 -3.97
C ILE A 141 -3.35 11.08 -4.10
N ASP A 142 -3.90 10.97 -5.29
CA ASP A 142 -5.27 11.34 -5.62
C ASP A 142 -6.25 10.23 -5.24
N HIS A 143 -6.02 9.03 -5.76
CA HIS A 143 -6.84 7.86 -5.45
C HIS A 143 -6.03 6.57 -5.49
N ALA A 144 -6.62 5.53 -4.90
CA ALA A 144 -6.04 4.19 -4.86
C ALA A 144 -7.04 3.17 -5.38
N ASP A 145 -6.73 2.54 -6.52
CA ASP A 145 -7.53 1.48 -7.11
C ASP A 145 -7.04 0.13 -6.62
N VAL A 146 -7.86 -0.54 -5.85
CA VAL A 146 -7.56 -1.82 -5.22
C VAL A 146 -8.23 -2.94 -5.99
N VAL A 147 -7.44 -3.81 -6.58
CA VAL A 147 -7.87 -5.04 -7.23
C VAL A 147 -7.63 -6.20 -6.30
N ILE A 148 -8.67 -6.90 -5.90
CA ILE A 148 -8.61 -8.06 -5.01
C ILE A 148 -8.51 -9.33 -5.85
N GLY A 149 -7.46 -10.10 -5.62
CA GLY A 149 -7.16 -11.31 -6.39
C GLY A 149 -6.06 -11.13 -7.43
N PRO A 150 -5.51 -12.24 -7.95
CA PRO A 150 -4.42 -12.21 -8.91
C PRO A 150 -4.87 -11.61 -10.24
N ALA A 151 -4.38 -10.41 -10.55
CA ALA A 151 -4.69 -9.68 -11.77
C ALA A 151 -3.41 -9.24 -12.51
N ALA A 152 -2.37 -10.08 -12.48
CA ALA A 152 -1.06 -9.76 -13.06
C ALA A 152 -1.12 -9.38 -14.54
N THR A 153 -2.06 -9.93 -15.29
CA THR A 153 -2.28 -9.61 -16.70
C THR A 153 -2.71 -8.18 -16.96
N LEU A 154 -3.30 -7.51 -15.97
CA LEU A 154 -3.71 -6.12 -16.11
C LEU A 154 -2.55 -5.14 -15.90
N SER A 155 -1.49 -5.60 -15.25
CA SER A 155 -0.41 -4.76 -14.73
C SER A 155 0.91 -4.87 -15.47
N GLY A 156 1.08 -5.87 -16.35
CA GLY A 156 2.37 -6.19 -16.94
C GLY A 156 3.30 -6.93 -15.96
N SER A 157 4.60 -6.69 -16.05
CA SER A 157 5.59 -7.35 -15.19
C SER A 157 5.41 -7.01 -13.73
N VAL A 158 5.23 -8.04 -12.92
CA VAL A 158 5.13 -7.91 -11.47
C VAL A 158 6.47 -8.24 -10.82
N GLN A 159 6.98 -7.30 -10.05
CA GLN A 159 8.21 -7.48 -9.29
C GLN A 159 7.89 -7.68 -7.80
N SER A 160 7.99 -8.90 -7.30
CA SER A 160 7.90 -9.17 -5.87
C SER A 160 9.29 -9.16 -5.26
N TYR A 161 9.53 -8.30 -4.28
CA TYR A 161 10.82 -8.19 -3.59
C TYR A 161 11.03 -9.27 -2.53
N ASN A 162 9.98 -9.69 -1.88
CA ASN A 162 10.09 -10.60 -0.74
C ASN A 162 9.56 -11.99 -1.09
N GLY A 163 10.51 -12.86 -1.28
CA GLY A 163 10.52 -14.26 -0.99
C GLY A 163 9.26 -15.10 -1.24
N PRO A 164 9.30 -16.31 -0.72
CA PRO A 164 8.38 -17.37 -1.07
C PRO A 164 6.92 -17.16 -0.64
N ASP A 165 6.61 -16.03 -0.03
CA ASP A 165 5.33 -15.80 0.62
C ASP A 165 4.15 -15.62 -0.35
N GLY A 166 4.35 -16.01 -1.60
CA GLY A 166 3.25 -16.28 -2.49
C GLY A 166 3.14 -15.36 -3.68
N GLY A 167 2.42 -15.79 -4.68
CA GLY A 167 2.05 -15.01 -5.83
C GLY A 167 1.38 -13.69 -5.43
N GLN A 168 1.11 -12.84 -6.39
CA GLN A 168 0.48 -11.55 -6.12
C GLN A 168 -1.01 -11.74 -5.80
N PRO A 169 -1.45 -11.50 -4.55
CA PRO A 169 -2.84 -11.71 -4.15
C PRO A 169 -3.77 -10.58 -4.58
N GLY A 170 -3.23 -9.52 -5.15
CA GLY A 170 -3.94 -8.35 -5.65
C GLY A 170 -2.97 -7.27 -6.10
N SER A 171 -3.50 -6.22 -6.70
CA SER A 171 -2.73 -5.06 -7.16
C SER A 171 -3.37 -3.77 -6.66
N ILE A 172 -2.55 -2.83 -6.26
CA ILE A 172 -2.99 -1.52 -5.78
C ILE A 172 -2.35 -0.46 -6.67
N TYR A 173 -3.18 0.22 -7.45
CA TYR A 173 -2.75 1.30 -8.34
C TYR A 173 -2.95 2.63 -7.63
N LEU A 174 -1.87 3.35 -7.43
CA LEU A 174 -1.84 4.65 -6.80
C LEU A 174 -1.64 5.70 -7.88
N TYR A 175 -2.55 6.62 -7.98
CA TYR A 175 -2.48 7.73 -8.94
C TYR A 175 -2.16 9.01 -8.21
N THR A 176 -1.17 9.73 -8.72
CA THR A 176 -0.74 11.01 -8.14
C THR A 176 -1.69 12.13 -8.50
N LYS A 177 -1.77 13.12 -7.63
CA LYS A 177 -2.51 14.36 -7.86
C LYS A 177 -1.91 15.11 -9.03
N LYS A 178 -2.71 15.35 -10.06
CA LYS A 178 -2.38 16.18 -11.20
C LYS A 178 -2.65 17.67 -10.91
N PRO A 179 -2.17 18.59 -11.75
CA PRO A 179 -2.60 19.97 -11.70
C PRO A 179 -4.13 20.08 -11.69
N ALA A 180 -4.66 20.88 -10.78
CA ALA A 180 -6.10 21.05 -10.61
C ALA A 180 -6.67 21.96 -11.69
N GLU A 181 -7.98 21.85 -11.97
CA GLU A 181 -8.66 22.73 -12.93
C GLU A 181 -8.54 24.21 -12.53
N THR A 182 -8.57 24.50 -11.22
CA THR A 182 -8.41 25.86 -10.68
C THR A 182 -7.04 26.00 -10.02
N ASN A 183 -6.42 27.17 -10.21
CA ASN A 183 -5.18 27.51 -9.55
C ASN A 183 -5.37 27.70 -8.06
N PHE A 184 -4.50 27.14 -7.25
CA PHE A 184 -4.51 27.34 -5.80
C PHE A 184 -3.11 27.23 -5.20
N SER A 185 -2.95 27.77 -4.00
CA SER A 185 -1.81 27.53 -3.13
C SER A 185 -2.35 27.17 -1.76
N ARG A 186 -1.99 25.99 -1.26
CA ARG A 186 -2.43 25.49 0.05
C ARG A 186 -1.25 25.32 0.98
N TYR A 187 -1.39 25.85 2.18
CA TYR A 187 -0.52 25.55 3.32
C TYR A 187 -1.30 24.72 4.35
N THR A 188 -0.71 23.66 4.86
CA THR A 188 -1.31 22.83 5.92
C THR A 188 -0.32 22.66 7.06
N GLN A 189 -0.78 22.97 8.26
CA GLN A 189 -0.09 22.70 9.52
C GLN A 189 -0.72 21.49 10.19
N THR A 190 0.09 20.54 10.66
CA THR A 190 -0.38 19.37 11.40
C THR A 190 0.35 19.23 12.74
N PHE A 191 -0.36 18.66 13.72
CA PHE A 191 0.18 18.23 15.00
C PHE A 191 -0.33 16.82 15.29
N SER A 192 0.53 15.90 15.72
CA SER A 192 0.11 14.56 16.07
C SER A 192 0.92 13.93 17.20
N GLY A 193 0.31 12.96 17.91
CA GLY A 193 0.93 12.14 18.92
C GLY A 193 1.67 12.94 20.00
N TYR A 194 2.88 12.50 20.35
CA TYR A 194 3.74 13.16 21.31
C TYR A 194 4.61 14.25 20.66
N GLY A 195 3.98 15.32 20.18
CA GLY A 195 4.69 16.50 19.68
C GLY A 195 5.27 16.35 18.28
N ASP A 196 4.63 15.56 17.44
CA ASP A 196 4.89 15.59 16.01
C ASP A 196 4.30 16.85 15.38
N TRP A 197 5.05 17.48 14.49
CA TRP A 197 4.74 18.75 13.86
C TRP A 197 5.10 18.70 12.39
N GLY A 198 4.12 18.98 11.52
CA GLY A 198 4.27 18.89 10.08
C GLY A 198 3.78 20.10 9.35
N GLU A 199 4.51 20.50 8.30
CA GLU A 199 4.18 21.57 7.36
C GLU A 199 4.10 20.99 5.96
N TYR A 200 3.02 21.36 5.25
CA TYR A 200 2.76 20.90 3.89
C TYR A 200 2.42 22.09 3.00
N ILE A 201 3.00 22.11 1.81
CA ILE A 201 2.71 23.07 0.76
C ILE A 201 2.25 22.29 -0.45
N ASP A 202 1.11 22.70 -1.03
CA ASP A 202 0.55 22.12 -2.24
C ASP A 202 0.13 23.28 -3.16
N ILE A 203 0.86 23.45 -4.27
CA ILE A 203 0.67 24.57 -5.21
C ILE A 203 0.32 23.98 -6.57
N SER A 204 -0.81 24.39 -7.12
CA SER A 204 -1.27 23.99 -8.44
C SER A 204 -1.45 25.21 -9.36
N ARG A 205 -0.93 25.10 -10.55
CA ARG A 205 -1.11 26.06 -11.65
C ARG A 205 -1.47 25.29 -12.91
N ASN A 206 -2.52 25.71 -13.58
CA ASN A 206 -3.01 25.10 -14.80
C ASN A 206 -3.24 26.15 -15.89
N HIS A 207 -3.57 25.71 -17.09
CA HIS A 207 -3.76 26.58 -18.26
C HIS A 207 -2.53 27.45 -18.56
N LEU A 208 -1.34 26.86 -18.44
CA LEU A 208 -0.06 27.48 -18.73
C LEU A 208 0.32 27.30 -20.21
N GLY A 209 1.20 28.17 -20.72
CA GLY A 209 1.61 28.17 -22.11
C GLY A 209 0.66 28.99 -23.01
N GLY A 210 1.06 29.28 -24.24
CA GLY A 210 0.24 30.04 -25.18
C GLY A 210 -1.02 29.31 -25.64
N ASP A 211 -1.00 27.99 -25.60
CA ASP A 211 -2.10 27.08 -25.92
C ASP A 211 -2.91 26.62 -24.70
N GLN A 212 -2.54 27.06 -23.48
CA GLN A 212 -3.16 26.73 -22.23
C GLN A 212 -3.21 25.20 -21.92
N SER A 213 -2.34 24.41 -22.56
CA SER A 213 -2.32 22.94 -22.49
C SER A 213 -1.47 22.38 -21.33
N TRP A 214 -0.70 23.22 -20.64
CA TRP A 214 0.23 22.81 -19.61
C TRP A 214 -0.31 23.07 -18.21
N GLY A 215 0.04 22.18 -17.30
CA GLY A 215 -0.19 22.35 -15.87
C GLY A 215 1.01 21.88 -15.07
N ILE A 216 1.21 22.49 -13.89
CA ILE A 216 2.22 22.11 -12.91
C ILE A 216 1.63 22.07 -11.52
N ARG A 217 1.99 21.05 -10.74
CA ARG A 217 1.69 20.95 -9.32
C ARG A 217 2.94 20.64 -8.54
N MET A 218 3.18 21.36 -7.46
CA MET A 218 4.32 21.17 -6.57
C MET A 218 3.82 20.81 -5.19
N TYR A 219 4.45 19.82 -4.58
CA TYR A 219 4.16 19.36 -3.25
C TYR A 219 5.42 19.34 -2.40
N GLY A 220 5.42 20.04 -1.28
CA GLY A 220 6.50 20.08 -0.28
C GLY A 220 6.01 19.63 1.08
N GLN A 221 6.85 18.90 1.80
CA GLN A 221 6.58 18.44 3.16
C GLN A 221 7.81 18.54 4.03
N TYR A 222 7.61 19.08 5.22
CA TYR A 222 8.54 18.96 6.33
C TYR A 222 7.77 18.56 7.59
N ASP A 223 8.19 17.46 8.21
CA ASP A 223 7.52 16.84 9.32
C ASP A 223 8.56 16.33 10.32
N ARG A 224 8.35 16.54 11.63
CA ARG A 224 9.27 16.13 12.68
C ARG A 224 8.58 16.02 14.04
N GLY A 225 9.04 15.12 14.86
CA GLY A 225 8.61 15.03 16.26
C GLY A 225 8.33 13.61 16.69
N GLY A 226 7.31 13.44 17.51
CA GLY A 226 6.90 12.14 18.02
C GLY A 226 6.37 11.20 16.93
N LEU A 227 6.41 9.91 17.19
CA LEU A 227 5.89 8.88 16.30
C LEU A 227 4.64 8.25 16.91
N SER A 228 3.45 8.75 16.50
CA SER A 228 2.16 8.12 16.80
C SER A 228 1.95 7.76 18.28
N SER A 229 2.24 8.63 19.21
CA SER A 229 2.08 8.41 20.65
C SER A 229 2.86 7.21 21.23
N ILE A 230 3.91 6.75 20.55
CA ILE A 230 4.86 5.76 21.10
C ILE A 230 5.91 6.50 21.92
N SER A 231 6.07 6.10 23.17
CA SER A 231 6.98 6.76 24.11
C SER A 231 8.42 6.81 23.60
N GLY A 232 8.99 8.01 23.53
CA GLY A 232 10.35 8.25 23.07
C GLY A 232 10.60 8.04 21.58
N ALA A 233 9.68 7.44 20.83
CA ALA A 233 9.85 7.28 19.40
C ALA A 233 9.61 8.58 18.63
N GLY A 234 10.30 8.75 17.50
CA GLY A 234 10.20 9.95 16.70
C GLY A 234 10.26 9.70 15.20
N SER A 235 9.87 10.71 14.43
CA SER A 235 9.96 10.69 12.96
C SER A 235 10.46 12.03 12.43
N LYS A 236 10.96 11.98 11.18
CA LYS A 236 11.30 13.15 10.40
C LYS A 236 11.09 12.85 8.93
N LYS A 237 10.30 13.67 8.23
CA LYS A 237 10.07 13.56 6.79
C LYS A 237 10.47 14.84 6.09
N ARG A 238 10.99 14.71 4.87
CA ARG A 238 11.32 15.81 3.95
C ARG A 238 11.06 15.35 2.55
N ASN A 239 10.04 15.91 1.93
CA ASN A 239 9.63 15.50 0.60
C ASN A 239 9.46 16.72 -0.30
N LEU A 240 9.83 16.56 -1.55
CA LEU A 240 9.54 17.52 -2.61
C LEU A 240 9.17 16.75 -3.88
N PHE A 241 7.97 16.96 -4.37
CA PHE A 241 7.47 16.35 -5.59
C PHE A 241 6.92 17.40 -6.56
N VAL A 242 7.02 17.10 -7.84
CA VAL A 242 6.48 17.92 -8.92
C VAL A 242 5.72 17.01 -9.87
N ASP A 243 4.54 17.43 -10.27
CA ASP A 243 3.76 16.87 -11.35
C ASP A 243 3.65 17.90 -12.48
N ILE A 244 3.93 17.48 -13.70
CA ILE A 244 3.79 18.29 -14.91
C ILE A 244 2.85 17.55 -15.84
N SER A 245 1.77 18.18 -16.25
CA SER A 245 0.81 17.65 -17.20
C SER A 245 0.77 18.49 -18.46
N HIS A 246 0.64 17.82 -19.60
CA HIS A 246 0.36 18.43 -20.89
C HIS A 246 -0.79 17.68 -21.53
N GLU A 247 -1.88 18.38 -21.79
CA GLU A 247 -3.09 17.77 -22.33
C GLU A 247 -3.64 18.56 -23.52
N THR A 248 -3.79 17.86 -24.64
CA THR A 248 -4.43 18.33 -25.86
C THR A 248 -5.46 17.30 -26.31
N GLU A 249 -6.23 17.59 -27.35
CA GLU A 249 -7.22 16.64 -27.88
C GLU A 249 -6.62 15.27 -28.24
N ARG A 250 -5.34 15.23 -28.67
CA ARG A 250 -4.68 14.01 -29.13
C ARG A 250 -3.58 13.49 -28.24
N ASN A 251 -3.05 14.30 -27.34
CA ASN A 251 -1.92 13.89 -26.49
C ASN A 251 -2.21 14.20 -25.04
N LYS A 252 -1.93 13.21 -24.18
CA LYS A 252 -1.95 13.36 -22.72
C LYS A 252 -0.62 12.89 -22.18
N THR A 253 0.14 13.81 -21.59
CA THR A 253 1.44 13.53 -20.97
C THR A 253 1.37 13.90 -19.50
N ASN A 254 1.85 13.01 -18.65
CA ASN A 254 2.03 13.27 -17.23
C ASN A 254 3.45 12.87 -16.82
N ILE A 255 4.16 13.77 -16.16
CA ILE A 255 5.49 13.54 -15.59
C ILE A 255 5.42 13.84 -14.11
N PHE A 256 5.61 12.85 -13.28
CA PHE A 256 5.65 13.02 -11.83
C PHE A 256 6.99 12.55 -11.29
N GLY A 257 7.63 13.37 -10.46
CA GLY A 257 8.89 12.99 -9.87
C GLY A 257 9.25 13.82 -8.64
N GLY A 258 10.25 13.34 -7.90
CA GLY A 258 10.73 14.06 -6.73
C GLY A 258 11.66 13.26 -5.84
N TYR A 259 11.98 13.89 -4.73
CA TYR A 259 12.85 13.37 -3.67
C TYR A 259 12.09 13.17 -2.38
N TYR A 260 12.43 12.11 -1.65
CA TYR A 260 11.93 11.82 -0.31
C TYR A 260 13.06 11.42 0.65
N ASP A 261 12.96 11.86 1.91
CA ASP A 261 13.82 11.47 3.03
C ASP A 261 12.93 11.25 4.26
N TYR A 262 12.82 10.01 4.69
CA TYR A 262 12.01 9.59 5.79
C TYR A 262 12.85 8.87 6.84
N ARG A 263 12.84 9.39 8.08
CA ARG A 263 13.59 8.85 9.21
C ARG A 263 12.65 8.51 10.33
N ILE A 264 12.85 7.34 10.91
CA ILE A 264 12.15 6.88 12.12
C ILE A 264 13.20 6.56 13.18
N TYR A 265 12.92 6.96 14.39
CA TYR A 265 13.74 6.73 15.58
C TYR A 265 12.93 5.92 16.57
N GLY A 266 13.37 4.70 16.89
CA GLY A 266 12.59 3.78 17.73
C GLY A 266 11.32 3.28 17.07
N GLY A 267 10.34 2.87 17.87
CA GLY A 267 8.99 2.54 17.42
C GLY A 267 8.82 1.14 16.84
N GLU A 268 9.74 0.21 17.05
CA GLU A 268 9.56 -1.19 16.61
C GLU A 268 8.37 -1.85 17.35
N ARG A 269 7.49 -2.46 16.59
CA ARG A 269 6.24 -3.07 17.07
C ARG A 269 6.14 -4.56 16.76
N ARG A 270 7.19 -5.13 16.16
CA ARG A 270 7.18 -6.53 15.71
C ARG A 270 7.80 -7.43 16.75
N PHE A 271 7.12 -8.54 16.99
CA PHE A 271 7.54 -9.60 17.89
C PHE A 271 7.55 -10.92 17.16
N SER A 272 8.47 -11.80 17.51
CA SER A 272 8.40 -13.20 17.17
C SER A 272 7.97 -13.96 18.40
N ILE A 273 7.08 -14.92 18.25
CA ILE A 273 6.82 -15.89 19.33
C ILE A 273 7.74 -17.10 19.17
N LEU A 274 8.34 -17.58 20.26
CA LEU A 274 9.14 -18.77 20.19
C LEU A 274 8.23 -19.97 19.82
N ARG A 275 8.66 -20.78 18.85
CA ARG A 275 7.80 -21.85 18.30
C ARG A 275 7.35 -22.88 19.31
N ASN A 276 8.16 -23.14 20.35
CA ASN A 276 7.82 -24.05 21.44
C ASN A 276 7.07 -23.37 22.59
N ALA A 277 6.72 -22.09 22.49
CA ALA A 277 5.88 -21.42 23.47
C ALA A 277 4.53 -22.14 23.62
N LEU A 278 3.99 -22.13 24.83
CA LEU A 278 2.73 -22.80 25.14
C LEU A 278 1.52 -21.91 24.86
N GLN A 279 1.71 -20.59 24.93
CA GLN A 279 0.66 -19.60 24.74
C GLN A 279 1.25 -18.26 24.28
N ILE A 280 0.41 -17.39 23.70
CA ILE A 280 0.74 -16.01 23.40
C ILE A 280 0.33 -15.15 24.61
N PRO A 281 1.24 -14.33 25.19
CA PRO A 281 0.88 -13.46 26.31
C PRO A 281 -0.14 -12.40 25.87
N SER A 282 -0.84 -11.81 26.84
CA SER A 282 -1.73 -10.67 26.58
C SER A 282 -0.96 -9.51 25.94
N ALA A 283 -1.63 -8.70 25.14
CA ALA A 283 -0.99 -7.54 24.54
C ALA A 283 -0.62 -6.51 25.63
N PRO A 284 0.64 -6.03 25.66
CA PRO A 284 1.06 -5.00 26.60
C PRO A 284 0.56 -3.62 26.18
N ASP A 285 0.85 -2.62 27.01
CA ASP A 285 0.58 -1.21 26.69
C ASP A 285 1.23 -0.82 25.35
N ALA A 286 0.40 -0.37 24.42
CA ALA A 286 0.83 -0.02 23.08
C ALA A 286 1.68 1.27 23.05
N SER A 287 1.69 2.08 24.08
CA SER A 287 2.55 3.28 24.17
C SER A 287 4.02 2.96 24.49
N LEU A 288 4.33 1.75 24.96
CA LEU A 288 5.69 1.35 25.28
C LEU A 288 6.57 1.26 24.03
N SER A 289 7.83 1.69 24.17
CA SER A 289 8.86 1.49 23.14
C SER A 289 9.70 0.27 23.47
N TYR A 290 10.02 -0.51 22.43
CA TYR A 290 10.88 -1.69 22.52
C TYR A 290 12.21 -1.49 21.79
N ASP A 291 12.49 -0.27 21.38
CA ASP A 291 13.72 0.21 20.77
C ASP A 291 14.24 1.43 21.52
N ASP A 292 15.56 1.64 21.49
CA ASP A 292 16.14 2.88 21.98
C ASP A 292 16.16 3.94 20.86
N PRO A 293 15.33 4.98 20.93
CA PRO A 293 15.23 6.00 19.89
C PRO A 293 16.48 6.88 19.75
N HIS A 294 17.38 6.88 20.76
CA HIS A 294 18.65 7.59 20.68
C HIS A 294 19.61 6.96 19.69
N TYR A 295 19.57 5.64 19.57
CA TYR A 295 20.52 4.86 18.78
C TYR A 295 19.83 4.14 17.62
N MET A 296 18.62 3.64 17.83
CA MET A 296 17.93 2.84 16.82
C MET A 296 17.15 3.74 15.88
N HIS A 297 17.42 3.53 14.59
CA HIS A 297 16.82 4.34 13.55
C HIS A 297 16.67 3.58 12.26
N GLN A 298 15.74 4.03 11.42
CA GLN A 298 15.61 3.67 10.04
C GLN A 298 15.54 4.92 9.17
N ASN A 299 16.48 5.06 8.25
CA ASN A 299 16.48 6.14 7.26
C ASN A 299 16.16 5.54 5.89
N VAL A 300 15.13 6.07 5.22
CA VAL A 300 14.73 5.71 3.86
C VAL A 300 14.74 6.97 3.04
N TYR A 301 15.55 7.02 2.01
CA TYR A 301 15.62 8.18 1.13
C TYR A 301 15.88 7.79 -0.32
N GLY A 302 15.44 8.62 -1.22
CA GLY A 302 15.60 8.36 -2.64
C GLY A 302 14.88 9.35 -3.53
N TYR A 303 14.87 9.03 -4.81
CA TYR A 303 14.11 9.77 -5.81
C TYR A 303 13.32 8.82 -6.70
N GLN A 304 12.28 9.36 -7.30
CA GLN A 304 11.41 8.65 -8.23
C GLN A 304 10.97 9.56 -9.36
N LEU A 305 10.75 8.94 -10.52
CA LEU A 305 10.24 9.60 -11.71
C LEU A 305 9.30 8.64 -12.44
N THR A 306 8.12 9.13 -12.81
CA THR A 306 7.18 8.45 -13.71
C THR A 306 6.86 9.34 -14.90
N VAL A 307 6.71 8.73 -16.07
CA VAL A 307 6.27 9.38 -17.31
C VAL A 307 5.18 8.51 -17.91
N ASN A 308 4.01 9.10 -18.10
CA ASN A 308 2.89 8.48 -18.78
C ASN A 308 2.55 9.34 -20.00
N HIS A 309 2.39 8.72 -21.14
CA HIS A 309 2.00 9.39 -22.38
C HIS A 309 0.99 8.55 -23.15
N ASP A 310 -0.13 9.14 -23.49
CA ASP A 310 -1.15 8.58 -24.36
C ASP A 310 -1.30 9.48 -25.60
N LYS A 311 -1.23 8.88 -26.78
CA LYS A 311 -1.39 9.57 -28.06
C LYS A 311 -2.53 8.94 -28.85
N LYS A 312 -3.56 9.71 -29.13
CA LYS A 312 -4.66 9.33 -29.99
C LYS A 312 -4.18 9.44 -31.47
N ILE A 313 -4.04 8.32 -32.15
CA ILE A 313 -3.64 8.24 -33.58
C ILE A 313 -4.86 8.58 -34.43
N ASN A 314 -5.99 7.96 -34.13
CA ASN A 314 -7.31 8.26 -34.68
C ASN A 314 -8.40 7.88 -33.65
N ASP A 315 -9.67 7.92 -34.04
CA ASP A 315 -10.79 7.63 -33.11
C ASP A 315 -10.84 6.17 -32.62
N HIS A 316 -10.16 5.27 -33.31
CA HIS A 316 -10.15 3.83 -33.03
C HIS A 316 -8.82 3.31 -32.51
N LEU A 317 -7.75 4.08 -32.61
CA LEU A 317 -6.41 3.61 -32.28
C LEU A 317 -5.64 4.67 -31.50
N SER A 318 -5.07 4.22 -30.37
CA SER A 318 -4.17 5.03 -29.55
C SER A 318 -2.87 4.27 -29.28
N TRP A 319 -1.79 5.01 -29.13
CA TRP A 319 -0.51 4.51 -28.64
C TRP A 319 -0.24 5.05 -27.25
N PHE A 320 0.40 4.25 -26.38
CA PHE A 320 0.77 4.70 -25.04
C PHE A 320 2.20 4.30 -24.66
N LEU A 321 2.77 5.08 -23.75
CA LEU A 321 4.05 4.84 -23.10
C LEU A 321 3.92 5.06 -21.58
N ASN A 322 4.34 4.08 -20.79
CA ASN A 322 4.56 4.22 -19.37
C ASN A 322 6.03 3.95 -19.06
N ALA A 323 6.73 4.89 -18.48
CA ALA A 323 8.15 4.73 -18.14
C ALA A 323 8.42 5.26 -16.73
N GLY A 324 9.36 4.64 -16.04
CA GLY A 324 9.71 5.12 -14.71
C GLY A 324 11.03 4.60 -14.18
N MET A 325 11.55 5.32 -13.21
CA MET A 325 12.76 4.96 -12.50
C MET A 325 12.71 5.42 -11.06
N ASN A 326 13.30 4.63 -10.17
CA ASN A 326 13.60 5.08 -8.82
C ASN A 326 14.91 4.51 -8.30
N GLU A 327 15.48 5.21 -7.34
CA GLU A 327 16.56 4.71 -6.50
C GLU A 327 16.18 4.95 -5.04
N THR A 328 16.21 3.89 -4.24
CA THR A 328 15.88 3.92 -2.82
C THR A 328 17.06 3.41 -2.02
N THR A 329 17.46 4.16 -1.01
CA THR A 329 18.43 3.75 -0.01
C THR A 329 17.75 3.59 1.34
N VAL A 330 18.01 2.47 2.01
CA VAL A 330 17.63 2.25 3.40
C VAL A 330 18.89 2.04 4.22
N ARG A 331 19.05 2.84 5.27
CA ARG A 331 20.04 2.64 6.33
C ARG A 331 19.33 2.46 7.62
N ARG A 332 19.59 1.36 8.32
CA ARG A 332 18.95 1.10 9.58
C ARG A 332 19.86 0.43 10.58
N PHE A 333 19.64 0.75 11.82
CA PHE A 333 20.22 0.13 12.98
C PHE A 333 19.06 -0.12 13.97
N ILE A 334 18.61 -1.36 14.02
CA ILE A 334 17.37 -1.75 14.72
C ILE A 334 17.51 -3.15 15.30
N PHE A 335 16.64 -3.52 16.23
CA PHE A 335 16.38 -4.93 16.51
C PHE A 335 15.65 -5.58 15.33
N GLN A 336 15.90 -6.86 15.10
CA GLN A 336 15.21 -7.63 14.06
C GLN A 336 13.81 -8.10 14.50
N GLY A 337 13.19 -7.43 15.45
CA GLY A 337 11.99 -7.80 16.17
C GLY A 337 12.36 -8.52 17.47
N GLN A 338 11.56 -8.33 18.49
CA GLN A 338 11.76 -8.96 19.79
C GLN A 338 11.24 -10.41 19.78
N ILE A 339 11.85 -11.32 20.55
CA ILE A 339 11.40 -12.71 20.63
C ILE A 339 10.76 -12.93 22.00
N ILE A 340 9.49 -13.24 22.01
CA ILE A 340 8.73 -13.62 23.20
C ILE A 340 9.01 -15.09 23.51
N LEU A 341 9.50 -15.39 24.71
CA LEU A 341 9.91 -16.72 25.15
C LEU A 341 8.75 -17.54 25.65
N ASP A 342 7.83 -16.91 26.35
CA ASP A 342 6.80 -17.59 27.15
C ASP A 342 5.50 -16.79 27.25
N GLY A 343 4.51 -17.35 27.95
CA GLY A 343 3.23 -16.71 28.20
C GLY A 343 3.27 -15.58 29.22
N GLU A 344 4.37 -15.38 29.92
CA GLU A 344 4.58 -14.29 30.88
C GLU A 344 5.16 -13.05 30.20
N GLY A 345 5.50 -13.17 28.91
CA GLY A 345 5.99 -12.06 28.10
C GLY A 345 7.48 -11.76 28.27
N ASN A 346 8.25 -12.71 28.75
CA ASN A 346 9.70 -12.57 28.86
C ASN A 346 10.32 -12.54 27.45
N LEU A 347 11.30 -11.63 27.27
CA LEU A 347 11.95 -11.40 25.99
C LEU A 347 13.32 -12.06 25.95
N SER A 348 13.66 -12.68 24.83
CA SER A 348 14.99 -13.24 24.61
C SER A 348 16.00 -12.17 24.23
N LYS A 349 17.27 -12.55 24.39
CA LYS A 349 18.40 -11.79 23.84
C LYS A 349 18.23 -11.62 22.34
N ASN A 350 18.11 -10.38 21.88
CA ASN A 350 17.92 -10.12 20.45
C ASN A 350 19.19 -9.54 19.82
N LYS A 351 19.40 -9.81 18.55
CA LYS A 351 20.53 -9.30 17.79
C LYS A 351 20.22 -7.92 17.24
N LEU A 352 21.12 -6.98 17.47
CA LEU A 352 21.13 -5.72 16.74
C LEU A 352 21.50 -5.97 15.28
N TRP A 353 20.83 -5.28 14.41
CA TRP A 353 21.00 -5.43 12.98
C TRP A 353 21.35 -4.09 12.34
N SER A 354 22.57 -4.01 11.83
CA SER A 354 23.01 -2.91 11.00
C SER A 354 22.82 -3.29 9.53
N GLN A 355 22.08 -2.47 8.78
CA GLN A 355 21.81 -2.76 7.37
C GLN A 355 21.98 -1.54 6.49
N TYR A 356 22.62 -1.75 5.37
CA TYR A 356 22.59 -0.90 4.19
C TYR A 356 21.92 -1.63 3.04
N PHE A 357 20.84 -1.08 2.58
CA PHE A 357 20.04 -1.59 1.48
C PHE A 357 19.93 -0.51 0.40
N PHE A 358 20.21 -0.89 -0.84
CA PHE A 358 20.05 0.01 -1.98
C PHE A 358 19.34 -0.72 -3.11
N MET A 359 18.31 -0.10 -3.64
CA MET A 359 17.52 -0.62 -4.74
C MET A 359 17.46 0.40 -5.88
N LYS A 360 17.63 -0.10 -7.08
CA LYS A 360 17.49 0.65 -8.32
C LYS A 360 16.51 -0.07 -9.22
N ASN A 361 15.44 0.62 -9.64
CA ASN A 361 14.45 0.10 -10.58
C ASN A 361 14.38 0.99 -11.81
N ARG A 362 14.09 0.35 -12.94
CA ARG A 362 13.74 0.98 -14.20
C ARG A 362 12.63 0.16 -14.84
N TYR A 363 11.64 0.83 -15.39
CA TYR A 363 10.52 0.22 -16.06
C TYR A 363 10.20 0.99 -17.34
N GLY A 364 9.80 0.26 -18.36
CA GLY A 364 9.25 0.81 -19.59
C GLY A 364 8.21 -0.13 -20.16
N GLN A 365 7.06 0.43 -20.53
CA GLN A 365 5.96 -0.27 -21.18
C GLN A 365 5.46 0.58 -22.34
N THR A 366 5.23 -0.04 -23.49
CA THR A 366 4.59 0.63 -24.60
C THR A 366 3.58 -0.28 -25.27
N GLY A 367 2.57 0.26 -25.89
CA GLY A 367 1.52 -0.54 -26.49
C GLY A 367 0.52 0.26 -27.30
N LEU A 368 -0.45 -0.47 -27.83
CA LEU A 368 -1.56 0.04 -28.63
C LEU A 368 -2.87 -0.30 -27.93
N LYS A 369 -3.83 0.61 -28.01
CA LYS A 369 -5.23 0.41 -27.62
C LYS A 369 -6.09 0.61 -28.87
N ALA A 370 -6.97 -0.34 -29.15
CA ALA A 370 -7.83 -0.32 -30.32
C ALA A 370 -9.29 -0.59 -29.97
N ASN A 371 -10.19 0.25 -30.44
CA ASN A 371 -11.63 0.09 -30.30
C ASN A 371 -12.21 -0.25 -31.66
N PHE A 372 -12.83 -1.42 -31.78
CA PHE A 372 -13.44 -1.89 -33.03
C PHE A 372 -14.63 -2.79 -32.76
N GLN A 373 -15.36 -3.16 -33.80
CA GLN A 373 -16.52 -4.03 -33.71
C GLN A 373 -16.41 -5.23 -34.68
N THR A 374 -16.76 -6.41 -34.17
CA THR A 374 -16.85 -7.63 -34.96
C THR A 374 -18.27 -8.22 -34.82
N GLY A 375 -19.09 -8.03 -35.84
CA GLY A 375 -20.50 -8.36 -35.74
C GLY A 375 -21.20 -7.58 -34.61
N ALA A 376 -21.76 -8.30 -33.64
CA ALA A 376 -22.42 -7.70 -32.47
C ALA A 376 -21.45 -7.40 -31.31
N VAL A 377 -20.18 -7.81 -31.38
CA VAL A 377 -19.21 -7.65 -30.30
C VAL A 377 -18.42 -6.36 -30.49
N LYS A 378 -18.44 -5.50 -29.46
CA LYS A 378 -17.55 -4.34 -29.34
C LYS A 378 -16.29 -4.77 -28.59
N HIS A 379 -15.13 -4.44 -29.11
CA HIS A 379 -13.83 -4.75 -28.56
C HIS A 379 -13.11 -3.49 -28.07
N ASP A 380 -12.50 -3.57 -26.88
CA ASP A 380 -11.55 -2.60 -26.33
C ASP A 380 -10.26 -3.38 -26.06
N LEU A 381 -9.41 -3.46 -27.09
CA LEU A 381 -8.22 -4.30 -27.11
C LEU A 381 -6.98 -3.50 -26.76
N SER A 382 -6.19 -3.98 -25.81
CA SER A 382 -4.87 -3.46 -25.46
C SER A 382 -3.80 -4.52 -25.70
N LEU A 383 -2.75 -4.14 -26.43
CA LEU A 383 -1.55 -4.93 -26.67
C LEU A 383 -0.35 -4.17 -26.16
N SER A 384 0.51 -4.80 -25.38
CA SER A 384 1.72 -4.14 -24.88
C SER A 384 2.91 -5.07 -24.71
N ILE A 385 4.08 -4.45 -24.74
CA ILE A 385 5.32 -5.05 -24.26
C ILE A 385 5.86 -4.18 -23.13
N ASP A 386 6.38 -4.82 -22.10
CA ASP A 386 7.05 -4.13 -20.99
C ASP A 386 8.38 -4.78 -20.64
N ARG A 387 9.25 -3.97 -20.05
CA ARG A 387 10.52 -4.41 -19.50
C ARG A 387 10.77 -3.76 -18.16
N ALA A 388 10.99 -4.61 -17.16
CA ALA A 388 11.36 -4.20 -15.80
C ALA A 388 12.79 -4.64 -15.50
N TYR A 389 13.59 -3.73 -14.97
CA TYR A 389 14.96 -3.98 -14.53
C TYR A 389 15.12 -3.54 -13.08
N ARG A 390 15.61 -4.44 -12.24
CA ARG A 390 15.90 -4.18 -10.83
C ARG A 390 17.28 -4.67 -10.46
N VAL A 391 18.00 -3.84 -9.71
CA VAL A 391 19.22 -4.27 -9.00
C VAL A 391 19.06 -3.97 -7.54
N HIS A 392 19.39 -4.94 -6.74
CA HIS A 392 19.33 -4.88 -5.30
C HIS A 392 20.70 -5.15 -4.68
N TYR A 393 21.12 -4.25 -3.82
CA TYR A 393 22.31 -4.38 -2.99
C TYR A 393 21.87 -4.46 -1.54
N ASN A 394 22.43 -5.39 -0.79
CA ASN A 394 22.12 -5.55 0.61
C ASN A 394 23.39 -5.96 1.37
N ASN A 395 23.77 -5.15 2.33
CA ASN A 395 24.89 -5.43 3.22
C ASN A 395 24.38 -5.39 4.66
N ASN A 396 24.44 -6.54 5.31
CA ASN A 396 23.94 -6.72 6.67
C ASN A 396 25.07 -7.15 7.57
N LYS A 397 25.15 -6.54 8.73
CA LYS A 397 25.96 -7.04 9.84
C LYS A 397 25.07 -7.26 11.06
N HIS A 398 25.13 -8.43 11.61
CA HIS A 398 24.57 -8.71 12.91
C HIS A 398 25.63 -8.43 13.96
N VAL A 399 25.30 -7.60 14.91
CA VAL A 399 26.16 -7.37 16.07
C VAL A 399 25.95 -8.56 16.98
N SER A 400 26.86 -9.52 16.87
CA SER A 400 26.87 -10.74 17.67
C SER A 400 27.92 -10.72 18.79
N LYS A 401 28.45 -9.57 19.16
CA LYS A 401 29.21 -9.56 20.41
C LYS A 401 28.24 -9.83 21.54
N PRO A 402 28.50 -10.84 22.33
CA PRO A 402 27.82 -11.02 23.58
C PRO A 402 28.27 -9.86 24.46
N ALA A 403 27.64 -8.76 24.37
CA ALA A 403 27.33 -8.16 25.64
C ALA A 403 26.50 -9.27 26.27
N ASP A 404 27.11 -10.00 27.19
CA ASP A 404 26.45 -11.07 27.96
C ASP A 404 25.20 -10.57 28.70
N ASN A 405 24.76 -9.38 28.43
CA ASN A 405 23.70 -8.62 29.04
C ASN A 405 22.97 -7.69 28.07
N LEU A 406 22.87 -8.03 26.79
CA LEU A 406 21.90 -7.35 25.93
C LEU A 406 20.53 -7.59 26.52
N ALA A 407 19.92 -6.48 26.75
CA ALA A 407 18.61 -6.21 27.25
C ALA A 407 17.68 -7.38 27.30
N PHE A 408 17.26 -7.56 28.44
CA PHE A 408 16.26 -8.44 28.73
C PHE A 408 15.22 -7.63 29.38
N GLY A 409 14.08 -7.79 28.96
CA GLY A 409 12.93 -7.14 29.48
C GLY A 409 11.77 -8.10 29.40
N ASN A 410 10.69 -7.58 29.75
CA ASN A 410 9.41 -8.20 29.61
C ASN A 410 8.55 -7.25 28.77
N ILE A 411 7.60 -7.79 28.00
CA ILE A 411 6.72 -6.95 27.15
C ILE A 411 5.91 -5.94 27.97
N TYR A 412 5.65 -6.22 29.26
CA TYR A 412 4.83 -5.35 30.12
C TYR A 412 5.64 -4.24 30.81
N THR A 413 6.94 -4.42 30.98
CA THR A 413 7.81 -3.45 31.65
C THR A 413 8.74 -2.72 30.70
N GLY A 414 8.72 -3.13 29.42
CA GLY A 414 9.63 -2.60 28.40
C GLY A 414 11.01 -3.23 28.48
N ILE A 415 11.95 -2.66 27.72
CA ILE A 415 13.33 -3.12 27.62
C ILE A 415 14.22 -2.11 28.32
N GLN A 416 15.11 -2.61 29.19
CA GLN A 416 16.17 -1.79 29.77
C GLN A 416 17.39 -1.82 28.85
N PHE A 417 17.76 -0.66 28.35
CA PHE A 417 18.92 -0.49 27.49
C PHE A 417 20.15 -0.10 28.31
N SER A 418 21.28 -0.77 28.08
CA SER A 418 22.54 -0.37 28.65
C SER A 418 23.28 0.57 27.70
N PRO A 419 23.78 1.73 28.16
CA PRO A 419 24.56 2.65 27.30
C PRO A 419 25.78 2.00 26.63
N LYS A 420 26.36 0.96 27.23
CA LYS A 420 27.48 0.21 26.66
C LYS A 420 27.11 -0.63 25.44
N MET A 421 25.81 -0.88 25.20
CA MET A 421 25.34 -1.62 24.05
C MET A 421 25.53 -0.89 22.72
N TYR A 422 25.60 0.41 22.71
CA TYR A 422 25.37 1.25 21.54
C TYR A 422 26.57 2.07 21.11
N SER A 423 27.77 1.76 21.57
CA SER A 423 28.97 2.46 21.11
C SER A 423 29.21 2.35 19.60
N TRP A 424 28.29 1.72 18.86
CA TRP A 424 28.58 1.28 17.53
C TRP A 424 27.37 1.23 16.59
N ASP A 425 27.25 2.22 15.71
CA ASP A 425 26.37 2.22 14.55
C ASP A 425 27.21 2.04 13.28
N ASP A 426 27.23 0.85 12.75
CA ASP A 426 27.98 0.50 11.54
C ASP A 426 27.19 0.73 10.25
N SER A 427 25.92 1.13 10.33
CA SER A 427 25.08 1.33 9.14
C SER A 427 25.67 2.38 8.19
N LYS A 428 26.40 3.35 8.72
CA LYS A 428 27.07 4.40 7.94
C LYS A 428 28.31 3.89 7.21
N SER A 429 29.01 2.91 7.77
CA SER A 429 30.23 2.32 7.19
C SER A 429 29.95 1.21 6.18
N LEU A 430 28.73 0.66 6.18
CA LEU A 430 28.34 -0.39 5.24
C LEU A 430 28.30 0.14 3.81
N THR A 431 28.92 -0.60 2.90
CA THR A 431 28.98 -0.30 1.46
C THR A 431 28.01 -1.18 0.67
N LYS A 432 27.78 -0.85 -0.59
CA LYS A 432 26.96 -1.65 -1.49
C LYS A 432 27.54 -3.05 -1.66
N MET A 433 26.75 -4.09 -1.34
CA MET A 433 27.07 -5.47 -1.64
C MET A 433 25.97 -6.03 -2.55
N PHE A 434 26.35 -6.50 -3.73
CA PHE A 434 25.40 -7.07 -4.69
C PHE A 434 24.62 -8.23 -4.06
N MET A 435 23.30 -8.22 -4.23
CA MET A 435 22.44 -9.29 -3.77
C MET A 435 21.72 -9.98 -4.92
N LEU A 436 21.02 -9.21 -5.75
CA LEU A 436 20.30 -9.76 -6.90
C LEU A 436 20.12 -8.72 -8.01
N GLN A 437 19.90 -9.26 -9.21
CA GLN A 437 19.45 -8.52 -10.38
C GLN A 437 18.31 -9.29 -11.03
N GLU A 438 17.28 -8.57 -11.40
CA GLU A 438 16.10 -9.09 -12.12
C GLU A 438 15.92 -8.28 -13.40
N MET A 439 15.59 -8.98 -14.48
CA MET A 439 15.21 -8.37 -15.74
C MET A 439 14.07 -9.19 -16.32
N ASP A 440 12.89 -8.62 -16.29
CA ASP A 440 11.67 -9.24 -16.79
C ASP A 440 11.23 -8.56 -18.07
N THR A 441 10.76 -9.34 -19.02
CA THR A 441 10.12 -8.83 -20.22
C THR A 441 8.78 -9.52 -20.36
N SER A 442 7.70 -8.76 -20.54
CA SER A 442 6.36 -9.30 -20.68
C SER A 442 5.71 -8.84 -21.98
N ILE A 443 4.91 -9.71 -22.56
CA ILE A 443 3.97 -9.39 -23.64
C ILE A 443 2.57 -9.61 -23.07
N ASN A 444 1.72 -8.60 -23.20
CA ASN A 444 0.40 -8.58 -22.61
C ASN A 444 -0.66 -8.34 -23.68
N ILE A 445 -1.76 -9.04 -23.56
CA ILE A 445 -2.99 -8.83 -24.32
C ILE A 445 -4.16 -8.73 -23.36
N VAL A 446 -5.01 -7.74 -23.56
CA VAL A 446 -6.24 -7.54 -22.78
C VAL A 446 -7.33 -7.11 -23.74
N ASP A 447 -8.41 -7.88 -23.82
CA ASP A 447 -9.59 -7.52 -24.59
C ASP A 447 -10.83 -7.47 -23.68
N ASN A 448 -11.43 -6.30 -23.59
CA ASN A 448 -12.72 -6.11 -22.95
C ASN A 448 -13.80 -6.08 -24.04
N MET A 449 -14.60 -7.11 -24.08
CA MET A 449 -15.64 -7.30 -25.08
C MET A 449 -17.02 -6.99 -24.52
N THR A 450 -17.85 -6.26 -25.26
CA THR A 450 -19.24 -6.00 -24.89
C THR A 450 -20.18 -6.54 -25.96
N ILE A 451 -21.16 -7.36 -25.54
CA ILE A 451 -22.20 -7.90 -26.41
C ILE A 451 -23.54 -7.88 -25.67
N GLY A 452 -24.43 -6.98 -26.07
CA GLY A 452 -25.73 -6.82 -25.40
C GLY A 452 -25.58 -6.52 -23.90
N LYS A 453 -26.05 -7.44 -23.06
CA LYS A 453 -25.98 -7.36 -21.59
C LYS A 453 -24.74 -8.02 -20.98
N TRP A 454 -23.77 -8.43 -21.79
CA TRP A 454 -22.60 -9.16 -21.38
C TRP A 454 -21.34 -8.33 -21.58
N ASN A 455 -20.49 -8.28 -20.54
CA ASN A 455 -19.11 -7.82 -20.65
C ASN A 455 -18.19 -9.00 -20.38
N ILE A 456 -17.21 -9.21 -21.25
CA ILE A 456 -16.29 -10.34 -21.20
C ILE A 456 -14.87 -9.78 -21.20
N LEU A 457 -14.06 -10.18 -20.22
CA LEU A 457 -12.64 -9.91 -20.16
C LEU A 457 -11.87 -11.16 -20.56
N ALA A 458 -11.04 -11.05 -21.59
CA ALA A 458 -10.05 -12.06 -21.94
C ALA A 458 -8.66 -11.43 -21.92
N ALA A 459 -7.79 -11.93 -21.06
CA ALA A 459 -6.47 -11.35 -20.90
C ALA A 459 -5.38 -12.41 -20.67
N GLY A 460 -4.17 -12.12 -21.12
CA GLY A 460 -3.02 -13.01 -20.95
C GLY A 460 -1.70 -12.26 -20.93
N THR A 461 -0.81 -12.69 -20.05
CA THR A 461 0.58 -12.22 -19.99
C THR A 461 1.52 -13.40 -20.19
N ARG A 462 2.46 -13.25 -21.11
CA ARG A 462 3.67 -14.07 -21.19
C ARG A 462 4.83 -13.30 -20.63
N ARG A 463 5.42 -13.78 -19.55
CA ARG A 463 6.58 -13.17 -18.88
C ARG A 463 7.82 -14.03 -19.11
N HIS A 464 8.91 -13.41 -19.51
CA HIS A 464 10.26 -13.98 -19.52
C HIS A 464 11.08 -13.35 -18.41
N GLU A 465 11.45 -14.17 -17.43
CA GLU A 465 12.28 -13.80 -16.28
C GLU A 465 13.75 -14.09 -16.57
N ASN A 466 14.64 -13.15 -16.25
CA ASN A 466 16.07 -13.34 -16.18
C ASN A 466 16.56 -12.88 -14.80
N PHE A 467 16.80 -13.82 -13.92
CA PHE A 467 17.20 -13.61 -12.54
C PHE A 467 18.67 -13.97 -12.33
N ARG A 468 19.39 -13.15 -11.55
CA ARG A 468 20.75 -13.39 -11.08
C ARG A 468 20.85 -13.04 -9.60
N GLY A 469 21.09 -14.02 -8.75
CA GLY A 469 21.39 -13.84 -7.32
C GLY A 469 22.88 -13.72 -7.02
N LYS A 470 23.21 -13.58 -5.74
CA LYS A 470 24.57 -13.44 -5.22
C LYS A 470 25.42 -14.68 -5.51
N ALA A 471 24.90 -15.89 -5.28
CA ALA A 471 25.61 -17.12 -5.55
C ALA A 471 25.64 -17.41 -7.07
N PRO A 472 26.75 -17.92 -7.61
CA PRO A 472 26.88 -18.22 -9.05
C PRO A 472 25.81 -19.16 -9.60
N LYS A 473 25.34 -20.14 -8.80
CA LYS A 473 24.26 -21.06 -9.15
C LYS A 473 22.87 -20.40 -9.14
N ASN A 474 22.70 -19.25 -8.51
CA ASN A 474 21.44 -18.52 -8.45
C ASN A 474 21.22 -17.70 -9.72
N LYS A 475 21.14 -18.37 -10.85
CA LYS A 475 20.77 -17.78 -12.14
C LYS A 475 19.62 -18.59 -12.73
N ASN A 476 18.57 -17.91 -13.14
CA ASN A 476 17.43 -18.54 -13.78
C ASN A 476 16.96 -17.73 -14.97
N LYS A 477 16.48 -18.46 -15.99
CA LYS A 477 15.68 -17.92 -17.08
C LYS A 477 14.40 -18.75 -17.13
N ALA A 478 13.28 -18.16 -16.80
CA ALA A 478 12.01 -18.85 -16.75
C ALA A 478 10.97 -18.14 -17.61
N ASN A 479 10.06 -18.91 -18.17
CA ASN A 479 8.85 -18.37 -18.79
C ASN A 479 7.65 -18.71 -17.92
N SER A 480 6.77 -17.74 -17.76
CA SER A 480 5.51 -17.95 -17.07
C SER A 480 4.35 -17.34 -17.84
N TYR A 481 3.15 -17.88 -17.62
CA TYR A 481 1.92 -17.47 -18.27
C TYR A 481 0.86 -17.22 -17.22
N ALA A 482 0.22 -16.06 -17.32
CA ALA A 482 -0.81 -15.61 -16.38
C ALA A 482 -2.09 -15.23 -17.17
N PRO A 483 -3.03 -16.15 -17.38
CA PRO A 483 -4.33 -15.84 -17.98
C PRO A 483 -5.27 -15.22 -16.96
N THR A 484 -6.17 -14.37 -17.44
CA THR A 484 -7.32 -13.83 -16.72
C THR A 484 -8.54 -13.87 -17.64
N PHE A 485 -9.63 -14.45 -17.15
CA PHE A 485 -10.91 -14.50 -17.82
C PHE A 485 -11.99 -14.00 -16.85
N GLY A 486 -12.90 -13.21 -17.36
CA GLY A 486 -14.01 -12.71 -16.57
C GLY A 486 -15.24 -12.47 -17.43
N ILE A 487 -16.40 -12.59 -16.82
CA ILE A 487 -17.68 -12.34 -17.47
C ILE A 487 -18.61 -11.62 -16.50
N ASN A 488 -19.28 -10.58 -17.00
CA ASN A 488 -20.36 -9.89 -16.30
C ASN A 488 -21.65 -10.07 -17.10
N TYR A 489 -22.76 -10.24 -16.38
CA TYR A 489 -24.12 -10.21 -16.92
C TYR A 489 -24.91 -9.11 -16.23
N HIS A 490 -25.43 -8.17 -17.02
CA HIS A 490 -26.25 -7.04 -16.57
C HIS A 490 -27.72 -7.28 -16.89
N PRO A 491 -28.53 -7.86 -15.96
CA PRO A 491 -29.97 -7.98 -16.20
C PRO A 491 -30.61 -6.60 -16.38
N ASN A 492 -30.12 -5.60 -15.63
CA ASN A 492 -30.49 -4.19 -15.69
C ASN A 492 -29.25 -3.32 -15.39
N LYS A 493 -29.39 -1.98 -15.44
CA LYS A 493 -28.29 -1.02 -15.22
C LYS A 493 -27.74 -1.01 -13.80
N ASP A 494 -28.51 -1.49 -12.82
CA ASP A 494 -28.18 -1.40 -11.39
C ASP A 494 -27.67 -2.73 -10.81
N THR A 495 -27.65 -3.81 -11.61
CA THR A 495 -27.23 -5.13 -11.14
C THR A 495 -26.26 -5.77 -12.13
N SER A 496 -25.16 -6.31 -11.62
CA SER A 496 -24.19 -7.08 -12.36
C SER A 496 -23.86 -8.39 -11.63
N PHE A 497 -24.04 -9.54 -12.28
CA PHE A 497 -23.51 -10.83 -11.83
C PHE A 497 -22.22 -11.10 -12.56
N TYR A 498 -21.22 -11.63 -11.87
CA TYR A 498 -19.94 -11.91 -12.50
C TYR A 498 -19.33 -13.23 -12.08
N ALA A 499 -18.46 -13.76 -12.95
CA ALA A 499 -17.56 -14.86 -12.65
C ALA A 499 -16.19 -14.57 -13.23
N ALA A 500 -15.14 -14.96 -12.52
CA ALA A 500 -13.76 -14.76 -12.95
C ALA A 500 -12.85 -15.94 -12.62
N TYR A 501 -11.86 -16.12 -13.48
CA TYR A 501 -10.68 -16.94 -13.25
C TYR A 501 -9.45 -16.11 -13.51
N ALA A 502 -8.52 -16.10 -12.58
CA ALA A 502 -7.28 -15.36 -12.73
C ALA A 502 -6.08 -16.15 -12.18
N LYS A 503 -4.92 -15.93 -12.79
CA LYS A 503 -3.66 -16.49 -12.37
C LYS A 503 -2.58 -15.42 -12.30
N SER A 504 -1.78 -15.44 -11.25
CA SER A 504 -0.55 -14.67 -11.18
C SER A 504 0.65 -15.59 -10.95
N THR A 505 1.83 -15.10 -11.28
CA THR A 505 3.08 -15.81 -11.05
C THR A 505 4.05 -14.93 -10.30
N SER A 506 4.71 -15.47 -9.28
CA SER A 506 5.84 -14.82 -8.63
C SER A 506 7.12 -15.04 -9.43
N ARG A 507 8.22 -14.51 -8.94
CA ARG A 507 9.56 -14.86 -9.41
C ARG A 507 10.03 -16.20 -8.83
N SER A 508 11.10 -16.76 -9.42
CA SER A 508 11.89 -17.84 -8.82
C SER A 508 12.54 -17.38 -7.51
N THR A 509 12.54 -18.23 -6.50
CA THR A 509 13.03 -17.90 -5.15
C THR A 509 14.22 -18.77 -4.78
N PRO A 510 15.38 -18.17 -4.40
CA PRO A 510 16.51 -18.94 -3.92
C PRO A 510 16.23 -19.56 -2.55
N VAL A 511 16.64 -20.80 -2.36
CA VAL A 511 16.61 -21.49 -1.08
C VAL A 511 17.80 -21.04 -0.22
N TYR A 512 17.50 -20.67 1.03
CA TYR A 512 18.50 -20.31 2.03
C TYR A 512 18.03 -20.77 3.43
N GLY A 513 18.91 -21.17 4.28
CA GLY A 513 18.57 -21.44 5.69
C GLY A 513 19.18 -22.71 6.26
N GLY A 514 20.17 -23.31 5.61
CA GLY A 514 20.84 -24.53 6.06
C GLY A 514 20.16 -25.80 5.59
N TYR A 515 19.46 -25.71 4.47
CA TYR A 515 18.87 -26.85 3.78
C TYR A 515 19.91 -27.56 2.91
N GLU A 516 19.72 -28.84 2.64
CA GLU A 516 20.59 -29.61 1.74
C GLU A 516 20.60 -29.02 0.33
N ASN A 517 19.49 -28.41 -0.08
CA ASN A 517 19.38 -27.72 -1.36
C ASN A 517 19.58 -26.19 -1.27
N ASP A 518 20.38 -25.71 -0.29
CA ASP A 518 20.73 -24.29 -0.20
C ASP A 518 21.34 -23.77 -1.49
N GLY A 519 20.81 -22.65 -1.95
CA GLY A 519 21.20 -21.97 -3.18
C GLY A 519 20.51 -22.51 -4.43
N ASP A 520 19.64 -23.52 -4.36
CA ASP A 520 18.75 -23.88 -5.45
C ASP A 520 17.70 -22.80 -5.66
N LEU A 521 17.10 -22.77 -6.84
CA LEU A 521 16.01 -21.89 -7.18
C LEU A 521 14.70 -22.69 -7.23
N LEU A 522 13.74 -22.31 -6.38
CA LEU A 522 12.38 -22.79 -6.51
C LEU A 522 11.73 -22.18 -7.75
N GLU A 523 10.88 -22.93 -8.40
CA GLU A 523 10.09 -22.44 -9.54
C GLU A 523 9.20 -21.24 -9.15
N PRO A 524 8.83 -20.38 -10.13
CA PRO A 524 7.86 -19.32 -9.91
C PRO A 524 6.55 -19.88 -9.34
N MET A 525 6.12 -19.37 -8.20
CA MET A 525 4.84 -19.75 -7.62
C MET A 525 3.69 -19.24 -8.47
N LYS A 526 2.63 -20.03 -8.56
CA LYS A 526 1.46 -19.77 -9.38
C LYS A 526 0.23 -19.68 -8.49
N LEU A 527 -0.16 -18.46 -8.12
CA LEU A 527 -1.41 -18.22 -7.42
C LEU A 527 -2.57 -18.25 -8.42
N THR A 528 -3.61 -19.02 -8.12
CA THR A 528 -4.84 -19.07 -8.93
C THR A 528 -6.04 -18.67 -8.10
N GLN A 529 -7.03 -18.04 -8.73
CA GLN A 529 -8.29 -17.67 -8.13
C GLN A 529 -9.46 -17.98 -9.03
N LYS A 530 -10.55 -18.45 -8.42
CA LYS A 530 -11.90 -18.49 -8.97
C LYS A 530 -12.78 -17.61 -8.11
N GLU A 531 -13.61 -16.79 -8.73
CA GLU A 531 -14.47 -15.87 -8.02
C GLU A 531 -15.81 -15.76 -8.73
N ILE A 532 -16.90 -15.69 -7.95
CA ILE A 532 -18.24 -15.36 -8.42
C ILE A 532 -18.81 -14.28 -7.52
N GLY A 533 -19.63 -13.40 -8.06
CA GLY A 533 -20.21 -12.36 -7.23
C GLY A 533 -21.35 -11.60 -7.89
N VAL A 534 -21.89 -10.68 -7.11
CA VAL A 534 -22.93 -9.73 -7.51
C VAL A 534 -22.57 -8.33 -7.05
N LYS A 535 -22.82 -7.37 -7.91
CA LYS A 535 -22.73 -5.94 -7.64
C LYS A 535 -24.11 -5.33 -7.86
N HIS A 536 -24.53 -4.45 -6.94
CA HIS A 536 -25.86 -3.86 -6.99
C HIS A 536 -25.84 -2.41 -6.51
N ARG A 537 -26.49 -1.52 -7.26
CA ARG A 537 -26.75 -0.14 -6.89
C ARG A 537 -28.21 -0.03 -6.44
N ALA A 538 -28.44 0.27 -5.16
CA ALA A 538 -29.77 0.57 -4.61
C ALA A 538 -29.83 2.07 -4.30
N GLY A 539 -30.33 2.86 -5.23
CA GLY A 539 -30.29 4.31 -5.13
C GLY A 539 -28.85 4.83 -5.02
N ASN A 540 -28.54 5.49 -3.90
CA ASN A 540 -27.23 6.08 -3.63
C ASN A 540 -26.27 5.14 -2.89
N VAL A 541 -26.60 3.86 -2.75
CA VAL A 541 -25.76 2.88 -2.07
C VAL A 541 -25.37 1.76 -3.00
N PHE A 542 -24.09 1.43 -3.00
CA PHE A 542 -23.48 0.38 -3.80
C PHE A 542 -23.06 -0.80 -2.91
N TYR A 543 -23.41 -2.00 -3.33
CA TYR A 543 -23.10 -3.26 -2.65
C TYR A 543 -22.31 -4.17 -3.56
N THR A 544 -21.35 -4.89 -2.97
CA THR A 544 -20.66 -6.02 -3.62
C THR A 544 -20.67 -7.21 -2.67
N LEU A 545 -21.03 -8.39 -3.20
CA LEU A 545 -20.90 -9.66 -2.49
C LEU A 545 -20.21 -10.65 -3.42
N SER A 546 -19.16 -11.30 -2.93
CA SER A 546 -18.44 -12.30 -3.70
C SER A 546 -18.05 -13.52 -2.87
N TYR A 547 -17.96 -14.67 -3.54
CA TYR A 547 -17.32 -15.87 -3.04
C TYR A 547 -16.05 -16.11 -3.85
N PHE A 548 -14.94 -16.41 -3.17
CA PHE A 548 -13.66 -16.70 -3.80
C PHE A 548 -13.06 -18.02 -3.32
N ASP A 549 -12.25 -18.62 -4.19
CA ASP A 549 -11.44 -19.81 -3.92
C ASP A 549 -10.05 -19.60 -4.55
N MET A 550 -9.03 -19.46 -3.70
CA MET A 550 -7.64 -19.20 -4.11
C MET A 550 -6.76 -20.38 -3.72
N ASP A 551 -5.82 -20.71 -4.59
CA ASP A 551 -4.87 -21.79 -4.42
C ASP A 551 -3.45 -21.29 -4.64
N GLN A 552 -2.60 -21.47 -3.63
CA GLN A 552 -1.22 -21.00 -3.59
C GLN A 552 -0.28 -22.15 -3.24
N PRO A 553 0.74 -22.45 -4.07
CA PRO A 553 1.82 -23.35 -3.67
C PRO A 553 2.48 -22.88 -2.37
N ASN A 554 2.78 -23.80 -1.50
CA ASN A 554 3.42 -23.55 -0.20
C ASN A 554 4.75 -24.31 -0.12
N PRO A 555 5.91 -23.63 -0.14
CA PRO A 555 7.17 -24.30 0.10
C PRO A 555 7.26 -24.72 1.56
N ILE A 556 7.62 -25.95 1.79
CA ILE A 556 7.72 -26.58 3.13
C ILE A 556 9.05 -27.30 3.31
N ASP A 557 9.38 -27.55 4.58
CA ASP A 557 10.47 -28.41 4.94
C ASP A 557 10.09 -29.87 4.66
N VAL A 558 10.91 -30.54 3.87
CA VAL A 558 10.73 -31.95 3.43
C VAL A 558 11.91 -32.78 3.92
N GLU A 559 11.63 -33.76 4.75
CA GLU A 559 12.62 -34.72 5.23
C GLU A 559 12.76 -35.88 4.22
N ALA A 560 14.00 -36.15 3.77
CA ALA A 560 14.35 -37.27 2.91
C ALA A 560 15.77 -37.73 3.22
N ASP A 561 15.96 -39.03 3.41
CA ASP A 561 17.27 -39.66 3.70
C ASP A 561 18.04 -39.02 4.87
N GLY A 562 17.31 -38.63 5.94
CA GLY A 562 17.86 -37.97 7.12
C GLY A 562 18.34 -36.52 6.88
N LYS A 563 17.98 -35.93 5.77
CA LYS A 563 18.31 -34.56 5.35
C LYS A 563 17.06 -33.72 5.18
N THR A 564 17.16 -32.43 5.47
CA THR A 564 16.05 -31.48 5.31
C THR A 564 16.22 -30.66 4.04
N TYR A 565 15.23 -30.69 3.19
CA TYR A 565 15.12 -29.91 1.95
C TYR A 565 14.01 -28.89 2.07
N TYR A 566 14.16 -27.73 1.43
CA TYR A 566 13.08 -26.77 1.24
C TYR A 566 12.52 -26.92 -0.17
N LYS A 567 11.29 -27.41 -0.30
CA LYS A 567 10.66 -27.76 -1.58
C LYS A 567 9.26 -27.20 -1.70
N MET A 568 8.82 -27.02 -2.95
CA MET A 568 7.47 -26.63 -3.29
C MET A 568 6.55 -27.87 -3.21
N ASP A 569 6.28 -28.34 -1.98
CA ASP A 569 5.56 -29.56 -1.69
C ASP A 569 4.48 -29.31 -0.63
N GLY A 570 3.49 -28.55 -1.01
CA GLY A 570 2.33 -28.20 -0.21
C GLY A 570 1.53 -27.10 -0.88
N ARG A 571 0.33 -26.87 -0.38
CA ARG A 571 -0.57 -25.82 -0.86
C ARG A 571 -1.23 -25.11 0.32
N ASN A 572 -1.46 -23.82 0.14
CA ASN A 572 -2.34 -23.04 0.99
C ASN A 572 -3.62 -22.74 0.20
N ARG A 573 -4.76 -23.06 0.76
CA ARG A 573 -6.04 -22.77 0.14
C ARG A 573 -6.82 -21.76 0.96
N TYR A 574 -7.30 -20.73 0.27
CA TYR A 574 -8.03 -19.62 0.85
C TYR A 574 -9.41 -19.56 0.21
N LYS A 575 -10.46 -19.78 0.98
CA LYS A 575 -11.85 -19.67 0.54
C LYS A 575 -12.58 -18.69 1.42
N GLY A 576 -13.49 -17.94 0.84
CA GLY A 576 -14.21 -16.99 1.67
C GLY A 576 -15.28 -16.20 0.94
N ILE A 577 -15.82 -15.27 1.70
CA ILE A 577 -16.86 -14.34 1.26
C ILE A 577 -16.37 -12.94 1.58
N ASP A 578 -16.46 -12.05 0.59
CA ASP A 578 -16.26 -10.62 0.75
C ASP A 578 -17.59 -9.90 0.54
N PHE A 579 -17.90 -8.99 1.45
CA PHE A 579 -19.01 -8.06 1.33
C PHE A 579 -18.53 -6.63 1.50
N SER A 580 -18.98 -5.72 0.66
CA SER A 580 -18.74 -4.29 0.82
C SER A 580 -20.00 -3.46 0.57
N VAL A 581 -20.09 -2.34 1.27
CA VAL A 581 -21.13 -1.33 1.13
C VAL A 581 -20.50 0.05 1.11
N ASN A 582 -20.94 0.91 0.17
CA ASN A 582 -20.46 2.29 0.03
C ASN A 582 -21.58 3.18 -0.50
N GLY A 583 -21.74 4.37 0.07
CA GLY A 583 -22.70 5.32 -0.46
C GLY A 583 -23.31 6.25 0.57
N SER A 584 -24.38 6.92 0.17
CA SER A 584 -25.18 7.82 1.00
C SER A 584 -26.52 7.18 1.37
N LEU A 585 -26.77 7.06 2.67
CA LEU A 585 -28.04 6.60 3.22
C LEU A 585 -29.09 7.73 3.21
N SER A 586 -28.63 8.97 3.30
CA SER A 586 -29.40 10.21 3.19
C SER A 586 -28.46 11.38 2.92
N ASP A 587 -28.98 12.59 2.77
CA ASP A 587 -28.17 13.81 2.57
C ASP A 587 -27.19 14.07 3.71
N LYS A 588 -27.43 13.52 4.91
CA LYS A 588 -26.61 13.70 6.10
C LYS A 588 -25.78 12.49 6.50
N TRP A 589 -26.10 11.30 5.99
CA TRP A 589 -25.46 10.07 6.43
C TRP A 589 -24.82 9.30 5.29
N ASN A 590 -23.54 9.05 5.40
CA ASN A 590 -22.79 8.23 4.48
C ASN A 590 -22.23 6.98 5.18
N ILE A 591 -22.08 5.90 4.43
CA ILE A 591 -21.57 4.62 4.91
C ILE A 591 -20.49 4.09 3.97
N PHE A 592 -19.47 3.44 4.54
CA PHE A 592 -18.49 2.65 3.79
C PHE A 592 -17.98 1.48 4.63
N GLY A 593 -17.50 0.43 3.98
CA GLY A 593 -16.91 -0.73 4.65
C GLY A 593 -17.50 -2.05 4.22
N GLY A 594 -17.50 -3.03 5.13
CA GLY A 594 -17.97 -4.38 4.89
C GLY A 594 -17.27 -5.41 5.76
N PHE A 595 -17.26 -6.66 5.32
CA PHE A 595 -16.57 -7.75 6.02
C PHE A 595 -15.98 -8.79 5.07
N GLU A 596 -14.96 -9.50 5.54
CA GLU A 596 -14.39 -10.71 4.96
C GLU A 596 -14.62 -11.88 5.90
N TYR A 597 -15.14 -12.99 5.39
CA TYR A 597 -15.02 -14.31 6.02
C TYR A 597 -13.97 -15.12 5.28
N LEU A 598 -12.95 -15.60 5.99
CA LEU A 598 -11.81 -16.30 5.42
C LEU A 598 -11.65 -17.68 6.05
N HIS A 599 -11.63 -18.72 5.23
CA HIS A 599 -11.23 -20.06 5.58
C HIS A 599 -9.92 -20.42 4.89
N ALA A 600 -8.79 -20.29 5.62
CA ALA A 600 -7.44 -20.48 5.11
C ALA A 600 -6.80 -21.72 5.73
N ARG A 601 -6.43 -22.72 4.90
CA ARG A 601 -5.90 -24.02 5.35
C ARG A 601 -4.70 -24.45 4.50
N GLN A 602 -3.81 -25.22 5.12
CA GLN A 602 -2.77 -25.97 4.44
C GLN A 602 -3.35 -27.26 3.91
N GLU A 603 -3.02 -27.65 2.69
CA GLU A 603 -3.49 -28.85 2.01
C GLU A 603 -2.34 -29.49 1.24
N SER A 604 -2.43 -30.79 0.98
CA SER A 604 -1.48 -31.55 0.15
C SER A 604 -0.02 -31.35 0.57
N THR A 605 0.24 -31.31 1.86
CA THR A 605 1.59 -31.27 2.42
C THR A 605 2.21 -32.67 2.42
N GLN A 606 3.53 -32.77 2.42
CA GLN A 606 4.23 -34.05 2.42
C GLN A 606 3.67 -35.00 3.48
N GLY A 607 3.19 -36.18 3.07
CA GLY A 607 2.58 -37.16 3.94
C GLY A 607 1.33 -36.68 4.70
N GLY A 608 0.70 -35.61 4.25
CA GLY A 608 -0.44 -34.97 4.93
C GLY A 608 -0.06 -34.28 6.24
N LEU A 609 1.21 -34.02 6.46
CA LEU A 609 1.76 -33.61 7.77
C LEU A 609 1.09 -32.37 8.36
N ASN A 610 0.79 -31.36 7.55
CA ASN A 610 0.15 -30.08 7.95
C ASN A 610 -1.27 -29.93 7.41
N ASP A 611 -1.82 -30.98 6.78
CA ASP A 611 -3.12 -30.87 6.15
C ASP A 611 -4.21 -30.54 7.19
N GLY A 612 -5.07 -29.59 6.82
CA GLY A 612 -6.13 -29.09 7.69
C GLY A 612 -5.69 -28.06 8.71
N LEU A 613 -4.39 -27.82 8.93
CA LEU A 613 -3.94 -26.72 9.78
C LEU A 613 -4.28 -25.37 9.16
N PRO A 614 -4.62 -24.34 9.97
CA PRO A 614 -4.78 -22.99 9.45
C PRO A 614 -3.46 -22.49 8.83
N THR A 615 -3.54 -21.58 7.89
CA THR A 615 -2.36 -20.82 7.45
C THR A 615 -1.93 -19.90 8.58
N ASP A 616 -0.61 -19.74 8.75
CA ASP A 616 -0.03 -18.97 9.84
C ASP A 616 -0.47 -17.50 9.77
N GLY A 617 -0.89 -16.94 10.89
CA GLY A 617 -1.37 -15.58 11.01
C GLY A 617 -2.81 -15.35 10.52
N SER A 618 -3.54 -16.39 10.14
CA SER A 618 -4.92 -16.24 9.66
C SER A 618 -5.91 -15.92 10.80
N ALA A 619 -6.91 -15.10 10.47
CA ALA A 619 -8.10 -14.86 11.27
C ALA A 619 -9.33 -15.07 10.39
N LYS A 620 -10.43 -15.61 10.96
CA LYS A 620 -11.61 -15.97 10.15
C LYS A 620 -12.44 -14.78 9.69
N TRP A 621 -12.57 -13.77 10.55
CA TRP A 621 -13.38 -12.59 10.26
C TRP A 621 -12.55 -11.33 10.33
N ASN A 622 -12.75 -10.48 9.37
CA ASN A 622 -12.28 -9.11 9.36
C ASN A 622 -13.44 -8.22 8.92
N ALA A 623 -13.67 -7.12 9.63
CA ALA A 623 -14.72 -6.19 9.28
C ALA A 623 -14.24 -4.76 9.50
N VAL A 624 -14.66 -3.87 8.65
CA VAL A 624 -14.53 -2.42 8.79
C VAL A 624 -15.85 -1.78 8.48
N LEU A 625 -16.26 -0.82 9.30
CA LEU A 625 -17.47 -0.05 9.09
C LEU A 625 -17.20 1.41 9.43
N GLY A 626 -17.39 2.28 8.46
CA GLY A 626 -17.32 3.71 8.62
C GLY A 626 -18.69 4.35 8.41
N VAL A 627 -19.04 5.27 9.28
CA VAL A 627 -20.26 6.08 9.18
C VAL A 627 -19.90 7.54 9.33
N GLU A 628 -20.27 8.34 8.33
CA GLU A 628 -20.09 9.80 8.35
C GLU A 628 -21.43 10.47 8.56
N TYR A 629 -21.45 11.44 9.49
CA TYR A 629 -22.56 12.33 9.73
C TYR A 629 -22.19 13.75 9.31
N LYS A 630 -23.00 14.34 8.44
CA LYS A 630 -22.89 15.73 7.97
C LYS A 630 -24.10 16.52 8.43
N PRO A 631 -24.08 17.16 9.61
CA PRO A 631 -25.19 17.99 10.06
C PRO A 631 -25.47 19.17 9.13
N ASN A 632 -24.40 19.69 8.50
CA ASN A 632 -24.43 20.75 7.50
C ASN A 632 -23.26 20.60 6.51
N GLU A 633 -23.12 21.50 5.55
CA GLU A 633 -22.10 21.45 4.51
C GLU A 633 -20.67 21.70 5.04
N ASN A 634 -20.52 22.32 6.19
CA ASN A 634 -19.25 22.70 6.76
C ASN A 634 -18.66 21.66 7.72
N LEU A 635 -19.50 20.87 8.40
CA LEU A 635 -19.08 19.91 9.42
C LEU A 635 -19.32 18.48 8.95
N SER A 636 -18.28 17.66 9.07
CA SER A 636 -18.30 16.22 8.85
C SER A 636 -17.71 15.52 10.06
N ILE A 637 -18.39 14.50 10.57
CA ILE A 637 -17.95 13.64 11.67
C ILE A 637 -18.03 12.21 11.19
N THR A 638 -16.90 11.50 11.18
CA THR A 638 -16.81 10.11 10.72
C THR A 638 -16.34 9.21 11.84
N GLY A 639 -17.15 8.24 12.24
CA GLY A 639 -16.75 7.12 13.09
C GLY A 639 -16.34 5.93 12.23
N ARG A 640 -15.22 5.27 12.57
CA ARG A 640 -14.78 4.02 11.92
C ARG A 640 -14.56 2.95 12.98
N MET A 641 -15.11 1.76 12.75
CA MET A 641 -14.86 0.55 13.53
C MET A 641 -14.01 -0.40 12.69
N GLU A 642 -13.02 -1.03 13.31
CA GLU A 642 -12.30 -2.18 12.77
C GLU A 642 -12.44 -3.35 13.74
N TYR A 643 -12.82 -4.52 13.22
CA TYR A 643 -12.92 -5.78 13.96
C TYR A 643 -12.08 -6.87 13.28
N GLN A 644 -11.33 -7.64 14.08
CA GLN A 644 -10.71 -8.88 13.65
C GLN A 644 -11.00 -9.97 14.68
N SER A 645 -11.41 -11.15 14.21
CA SER A 645 -11.58 -12.32 15.09
C SER A 645 -10.23 -12.82 15.60
N LYS A 646 -10.26 -13.78 16.55
CA LYS A 646 -9.03 -14.40 17.02
C LYS A 646 -8.16 -14.88 15.84
N GLY A 647 -6.86 -14.63 15.92
CA GLY A 647 -5.89 -15.12 14.95
C GLY A 647 -5.08 -16.28 15.49
N VAL A 648 -4.41 -17.02 14.60
CA VAL A 648 -3.68 -18.25 14.92
C VAL A 648 -2.26 -18.17 14.39
N ILE A 649 -1.29 -18.60 15.20
CA ILE A 649 0.11 -18.84 14.82
C ILE A 649 0.40 -20.32 15.03
N ILE A 650 1.11 -20.94 14.09
CA ILE A 650 1.47 -22.34 14.18
C ILE A 650 2.84 -22.48 14.86
N GLY A 651 2.84 -23.05 16.05
CA GLY A 651 4.02 -23.38 16.83
C GLY A 651 4.66 -24.73 16.44
N THR A 652 5.64 -25.16 17.25
CA THR A 652 6.27 -26.48 17.14
C THR A 652 5.23 -27.59 17.37
N ASN A 653 5.44 -28.75 16.77
CA ASN A 653 4.54 -29.90 16.84
C ASN A 653 3.09 -29.59 16.44
N ARG A 654 2.92 -28.64 15.48
CA ARG A 654 1.63 -28.21 14.92
C ARG A 654 0.67 -27.61 15.95
N ARG A 655 1.18 -27.13 17.07
CA ARG A 655 0.36 -26.47 18.09
C ARG A 655 -0.20 -25.16 17.53
N GLU A 656 -1.51 -25.00 17.60
CA GLU A 656 -2.17 -23.74 17.32
C GLU A 656 -2.06 -22.80 18.53
N LEU A 657 -1.29 -21.72 18.39
CA LEU A 657 -1.23 -20.63 19.34
C LEU A 657 -2.19 -19.54 18.88
N SER A 658 -3.09 -19.08 19.72
CA SER A 658 -4.07 -18.07 19.35
C SER A 658 -3.90 -16.79 20.16
N TYR A 659 -4.16 -15.66 19.50
CA TYR A 659 -4.32 -14.36 20.14
C TYR A 659 -5.77 -13.89 20.03
N PRO A 660 -6.28 -13.11 21.03
CA PRO A 660 -7.68 -12.73 21.09
C PRO A 660 -8.14 -11.88 19.91
N SER A 661 -9.46 -11.84 19.68
CA SER A 661 -10.11 -10.86 18.81
C SER A 661 -9.96 -9.44 19.36
N PHE A 662 -10.07 -8.46 18.50
CA PHE A 662 -10.11 -7.06 18.89
C PHE A 662 -11.14 -6.28 18.08
N THR A 663 -11.61 -5.18 18.68
CA THR A 663 -12.37 -4.13 18.01
C THR A 663 -11.73 -2.80 18.39
N THR A 664 -11.50 -1.95 17.40
CA THR A 664 -11.03 -0.58 17.59
C THR A 664 -11.99 0.41 16.97
N PHE A 665 -11.95 1.63 17.45
CA PHE A 665 -12.75 2.74 16.94
C PHE A 665 -11.87 3.95 16.71
N ASP A 666 -12.07 4.61 15.57
CA ASP A 666 -11.45 5.87 15.21
C ASP A 666 -12.52 6.94 15.00
N LEU A 667 -12.17 8.18 15.26
CA LEU A 667 -13.04 9.34 15.06
C LEU A 667 -12.30 10.38 14.23
N PHE A 668 -12.97 10.87 13.18
CA PHE A 668 -12.44 11.88 12.27
C PHE A 668 -13.45 13.01 12.16
N THR A 669 -12.98 14.25 12.33
CA THR A 669 -13.81 15.45 12.20
C THR A 669 -13.16 16.41 11.20
N SER A 670 -13.96 17.00 10.35
CA SER A 670 -13.53 18.06 9.43
C SER A 670 -14.51 19.22 9.49
N TYR A 671 -13.99 20.42 9.68
CA TYR A 671 -14.78 21.65 9.73
C TYR A 671 -14.21 22.69 8.75
N LYS A 672 -15.07 23.15 7.84
CA LYS A 672 -14.73 24.19 6.86
C LYS A 672 -15.18 25.53 7.39
N THR A 673 -14.30 26.52 7.32
CA THR A 673 -14.53 27.89 7.78
C THR A 673 -13.70 28.88 6.96
N GLN A 674 -13.68 30.13 7.37
CA GLN A 674 -12.86 31.18 6.75
C GLN A 674 -12.13 31.97 7.83
N PHE A 675 -10.92 32.36 7.54
CA PHE A 675 -10.16 33.34 8.31
C PHE A 675 -9.94 34.58 7.44
N GLY A 676 -10.72 35.63 7.72
CA GLY A 676 -10.85 36.76 6.80
C GLY A 676 -11.49 36.31 5.49
N LYS A 677 -10.75 36.41 4.38
CA LYS A 677 -11.16 35.93 3.04
C LYS A 677 -10.54 34.57 2.69
N THR A 678 -9.68 34.02 3.52
CA THR A 678 -8.97 32.77 3.25
C THR A 678 -9.79 31.59 3.72
N PRO A 679 -10.18 30.67 2.83
CA PRO A 679 -10.85 29.42 3.23
C PRO A 679 -9.91 28.57 4.09
N VAL A 680 -10.46 28.02 5.16
CA VAL A 680 -9.71 27.19 6.13
C VAL A 680 -10.46 25.88 6.36
N THR A 681 -9.72 24.78 6.30
CA THR A 681 -10.24 23.47 6.72
C THR A 681 -9.52 23.01 7.97
N LEU A 682 -10.26 22.86 9.06
CA LEU A 682 -9.77 22.29 10.32
C LEU A 682 -10.11 20.81 10.36
N ARG A 683 -9.17 19.97 10.81
CA ARG A 683 -9.41 18.55 11.05
C ARG A 683 -8.91 18.15 12.42
N ALA A 684 -9.70 17.29 13.08
CA ALA A 684 -9.32 16.62 14.31
C ALA A 684 -9.62 15.14 14.18
N SER A 685 -8.63 14.30 14.48
CA SER A 685 -8.75 12.85 14.40
C SER A 685 -8.25 12.20 15.68
N VAL A 686 -8.93 11.14 16.10
CA VAL A 686 -8.51 10.27 17.20
C VAL A 686 -8.49 8.84 16.69
N TYR A 687 -7.31 8.25 16.63
CA TYR A 687 -7.14 6.85 16.28
C TYR A 687 -7.14 6.00 17.54
N ASN A 688 -7.73 4.82 17.49
CA ASN A 688 -7.87 3.91 18.64
C ASN A 688 -8.44 4.64 19.87
N VAL A 689 -9.65 5.18 19.71
CA VAL A 689 -10.33 6.06 20.71
C VAL A 689 -10.31 5.46 22.11
N PHE A 690 -10.50 4.15 22.27
CA PHE A 690 -10.57 3.46 23.57
C PHE A 690 -9.22 2.92 24.04
N ASP A 691 -8.12 3.27 23.34
CA ASP A 691 -6.75 2.86 23.69
C ASP A 691 -6.60 1.34 23.85
N LYS A 692 -7.24 0.59 22.95
CA LYS A 692 -7.25 -0.87 22.99
C LYS A 692 -5.88 -1.44 22.63
N ASN A 693 -5.29 -2.20 23.56
CA ASN A 693 -4.09 -2.99 23.30
C ASN A 693 -4.46 -4.35 22.74
N TYR A 694 -3.83 -4.75 21.62
CA TYR A 694 -4.10 -6.02 20.96
C TYR A 694 -2.90 -6.52 20.18
N TRP A 695 -2.89 -7.81 19.92
CA TRP A 695 -2.00 -8.46 18.96
C TRP A 695 -2.69 -8.63 17.62
N ARG A 696 -1.87 -8.53 16.59
CA ARG A 696 -2.22 -8.89 15.20
C ARG A 696 -1.03 -9.65 14.61
N SER A 697 -1.26 -10.60 13.69
CA SER A 697 -0.18 -11.21 12.94
C SER A 697 0.47 -10.21 12.00
N GLN A 698 1.79 -10.31 11.80
CA GLN A 698 2.44 -9.57 10.73
C GLN A 698 2.09 -10.21 9.39
N PRO A 699 1.47 -9.47 8.45
CA PRO A 699 1.08 -10.02 7.15
C PRO A 699 2.27 -10.65 6.42
N GLY A 700 2.07 -11.85 5.86
CA GLY A 700 3.08 -12.57 5.07
C GLY A 700 4.31 -13.05 5.85
N GLN A 701 4.28 -13.08 7.18
CA GLN A 701 5.40 -13.50 8.00
C GLN A 701 4.98 -14.58 9.01
N ARG A 702 5.72 -15.69 9.02
CA ARG A 702 5.48 -16.78 9.97
C ARG A 702 5.92 -16.39 11.39
N ASN A 703 5.20 -16.84 12.40
CA ASN A 703 5.50 -16.62 13.84
C ASN A 703 5.71 -15.16 14.24
N LYS A 704 5.13 -14.22 13.51
CA LYS A 704 5.30 -12.79 13.77
C LYS A 704 4.00 -12.18 14.26
N LEU A 705 4.13 -11.48 15.38
CA LEU A 705 3.09 -10.63 15.96
C LEU A 705 3.46 -9.16 15.79
N MET A 706 2.45 -8.32 15.73
CA MET A 706 2.57 -6.88 15.76
C MET A 706 1.69 -6.34 16.88
N LEU A 707 2.26 -5.49 17.71
CA LEU A 707 1.51 -4.78 18.73
C LEU A 707 0.67 -3.67 18.10
N SER A 708 -0.52 -3.43 18.62
CA SER A 708 -1.40 -2.32 18.24
C SER A 708 -0.69 -0.97 18.27
N MET A 709 -1.24 0.02 17.56
CA MET A 709 -0.87 1.43 17.76
C MET A 709 -1.61 1.98 18.98
N PRO A 710 -0.98 2.81 19.81
CA PRO A 710 -1.65 3.47 20.92
C PRO A 710 -2.63 4.52 20.40
N ARG A 711 -3.54 4.99 21.28
CA ARG A 711 -4.41 6.12 20.98
C ARG A 711 -3.57 7.33 20.54
N THR A 712 -3.91 7.87 19.38
CA THR A 712 -3.15 8.96 18.77
C THR A 712 -4.11 10.07 18.32
N TYR A 713 -3.81 11.29 18.73
CA TYR A 713 -4.53 12.50 18.34
C TYR A 713 -3.82 13.17 17.18
N VAL A 714 -4.59 13.66 16.20
CA VAL A 714 -4.07 14.45 15.09
C VAL A 714 -4.94 15.68 14.90
N LEU A 715 -4.30 16.83 14.82
CA LEU A 715 -4.94 18.10 14.48
C LEU A 715 -4.30 18.67 13.23
N SER A 716 -5.10 19.26 12.36
CA SER A 716 -4.57 19.99 11.19
C SER A 716 -5.42 21.20 10.83
N ALA A 717 -4.75 22.22 10.29
CA ALA A 717 -5.36 23.39 9.69
C ALA A 717 -4.78 23.60 8.29
N SER A 718 -5.65 23.63 7.27
CA SER A 718 -5.29 23.89 5.88
C SER A 718 -5.83 25.24 5.45
N PHE A 719 -5.00 26.09 4.87
CA PHE A 719 -5.31 27.42 4.38
C PHE A 719 -5.18 27.43 2.85
N ASP A 720 -6.19 27.88 2.15
CA ASP A 720 -6.23 27.99 0.69
C ASP A 720 -6.10 29.47 0.26
N PHE A 721 -5.07 29.78 -0.57
CA PHE A 721 -4.75 31.12 -1.04
C PHE A 721 -4.92 31.25 -2.55
#